data_016f5535197e7c95b2bd760348040bdb
#
_entry.id   016f5535197e7c95b2bd760348040bdb
#
_cell.length_a   1.000
_cell.length_b   1.000
_cell.length_c   1.000
_cell.angle_alpha   90.00
_cell.angle_beta   90.00
_cell.angle_gamma   90.00
#
_symmetry.space_group_name_H-M   'P 1'
#
loop_
_entity.id
_entity.type
_entity.pdbx_description
1 polymer ?
#
loop_
_entity_poly.entity_id
_entity_poly.type
_entity_poly.pdbx_seq_one_letter_code
_entity_poly.pdbx_strand_id
1 'polypeptide(L)'
;MTIGQVYNAERGPVFMTGIQALVRLPMMQRRLDRARRLNTAGLVSGYRGSPLGAYDQQLWKAEPHLRDHQIRFQPGLNEDLAATALWGAQMHRAYGPAKVDGVFGIWYGKGPGVDRCGDVFRSANMLGTSPLGGVLAVAGDDHAAQSSIFPHQTDGIFQSTLIPILQPASVSEILSLGLAGFALSRYAGLWVAMKTIAEVVESAGSFELPEPYPEFAAPGDSVPAHGLNWDPRLQWPSQRAELERRMLEERIPAAVRWAAANRLDHPVIESRRTSLCVVTVGKAHQDLMQALQNLGIGVAEAEALGLSVYKVSMSWPLAVDPLIAFASQADEILVIEEKAPIVEDQIKAALFNRHAKPARVTGKTDDRGRPLLPAVMELSPLRVAQALASRITQDPVGIPTRLMALVKRARQDGHSAFPGRKPYFCAGCPHNRSTRTPDGSLAGGGIGCHALALSVPELKTSTFSQMGGEGVQWVGAEPFSTTAHIFQNLGDGTYQHSGLLAIRAAIAAGSNITFKILYNDAVAMTGGQPAEGAIDPLGIYRQLLAEGVGDVRLVSDDPDRWPILPDGKQAASRDDLEAIQLEMRDLPGVTAIIYEQTCAAEKRRRRKRGELPNPSRRLFINPRVCEGCGDCSVQSGCIAIQPLKTENGIKRRIDQSACNKDFSCLEGFCPSFVEVEGAALRKPNLARILALEANRFTSLPDPAPPRLKDPFNIYVAGIGGLGVLTVGALLGSAAHHDGLTVSVLDFTGLSQKNGSVASQIRIAGSDQPIHAVRIADGEADLLLGCDAVVAVTNDALRKFAPDRLAAVLNTEETPTSDFVGDRDSSLPFQEMVDAVMSLAGDKGFAFNATRIAEAIFGDNLAANTLMIGFAWQKGLLPLSAAAIDAAIEANGIAVDLNKRAFRWGRLAAVNLQEVQALAGLTEPDLAEAPTDGVRTIEQYAAELERYQDNTYAGRFRRLMATAAAATAPHGEK
;
A
#
# COMPACT_ATOMS: atom_id res chain seq x y z
N MET A 1 19.40 -8.46 -5.48
CA MET A 1 19.83 -7.94 -6.81
C MET A 1 19.94 -6.44 -6.78
N THR A 2 20.98 -5.89 -7.39
CA THR A 2 21.08 -4.43 -7.58
C THR A 2 20.09 -3.96 -8.64
N ILE A 3 19.72 -2.66 -8.61
CA ILE A 3 18.84 -2.04 -9.62
C ILE A 3 19.35 -2.32 -11.05
N GLY A 4 20.67 -2.28 -11.25
CA GLY A 4 21.26 -2.60 -12.53
C GLY A 4 21.03 -4.04 -12.99
N GLN A 5 21.05 -5.02 -12.09
CA GLN A 5 20.78 -6.42 -12.45
C GLN A 5 19.32 -6.64 -12.85
N VAL A 6 18.38 -5.98 -12.14
CA VAL A 6 16.94 -6.06 -12.46
C VAL A 6 16.63 -5.56 -13.86
N TYR A 7 17.28 -4.46 -14.31
CA TYR A 7 16.95 -3.83 -15.60
C TYR A 7 17.83 -4.28 -16.76
N ASN A 8 19.05 -4.79 -16.50
CA ASN A 8 20.00 -5.14 -17.56
C ASN A 8 20.03 -6.62 -17.94
N ALA A 9 19.65 -7.53 -17.04
CA ALA A 9 19.59 -8.96 -17.36
C ALA A 9 18.66 -9.21 -18.55
N GLU A 10 19.08 -10.01 -19.53
CA GLU A 10 18.25 -10.37 -20.68
C GLU A 10 17.58 -11.72 -20.51
N ARG A 11 18.20 -12.63 -19.79
CA ARG A 11 17.73 -14.00 -19.53
C ARG A 11 18.10 -14.44 -18.13
N GLY A 12 17.53 -15.53 -17.68
CA GLY A 12 17.80 -16.17 -16.41
C GLY A 12 16.84 -15.76 -15.29
N PRO A 13 17.07 -16.31 -14.09
CA PRO A 13 16.20 -16.09 -12.96
C PRO A 13 16.36 -14.67 -12.40
N VAL A 14 15.24 -14.04 -12.05
CA VAL A 14 15.19 -12.72 -11.44
C VAL A 14 14.24 -12.72 -10.25
N PHE A 15 14.52 -11.83 -9.31
CA PHE A 15 13.56 -11.45 -8.27
C PHE A 15 13.21 -9.98 -8.47
N MET A 16 11.95 -9.69 -8.76
CA MET A 16 11.50 -8.31 -8.94
C MET A 16 10.03 -8.12 -8.53
N THR A 17 9.68 -6.87 -8.26
CA THR A 17 8.29 -6.47 -8.01
C THR A 17 7.55 -6.25 -9.32
N GLY A 18 6.19 -6.30 -9.27
CA GLY A 18 5.36 -5.94 -10.42
C GLY A 18 5.61 -4.49 -10.90
N ILE A 19 5.86 -3.57 -9.99
CA ILE A 19 6.26 -2.19 -10.32
C ILE A 19 7.59 -2.16 -11.09
N GLN A 20 8.59 -2.95 -10.66
CA GLN A 20 9.87 -3.04 -11.39
C GLN A 20 9.69 -3.69 -12.78
N ALA A 21 8.78 -4.67 -12.90
CA ALA A 21 8.43 -5.25 -14.20
C ALA A 21 7.83 -4.19 -15.14
N LEU A 22 6.93 -3.34 -14.64
CA LEU A 22 6.37 -2.23 -15.43
C LEU A 22 7.44 -1.21 -15.86
N VAL A 23 8.43 -0.91 -15.02
CA VAL A 23 9.57 -0.03 -15.38
C VAL A 23 10.47 -0.68 -16.44
N ARG A 24 10.68 -1.99 -16.32
CA ARG A 24 11.51 -2.77 -17.26
C ARG A 24 10.83 -2.93 -18.63
N LEU A 25 9.52 -3.07 -18.67
CA LEU A 25 8.77 -3.36 -19.89
C LEU A 25 9.08 -2.43 -21.08
N PRO A 26 9.06 -1.09 -20.97
CA PRO A 26 9.40 -0.21 -22.08
C PRO A 26 10.87 -0.35 -22.50
N MET A 27 11.78 -0.72 -21.60
CA MET A 27 13.17 -1.01 -21.96
C MET A 27 13.28 -2.27 -22.82
N MET A 28 12.50 -3.33 -22.49
CA MET A 28 12.42 -4.55 -23.29
C MET A 28 11.85 -4.24 -24.68
N GLN A 29 10.77 -3.46 -24.77
CA GLN A 29 10.22 -3.02 -26.06
C GLN A 29 11.27 -2.27 -26.90
N ARG A 30 12.03 -1.37 -26.30
CA ARG A 30 13.09 -0.63 -27.01
C ARG A 30 14.23 -1.54 -27.48
N ARG A 31 14.61 -2.54 -26.69
CA ARG A 31 15.62 -3.56 -27.08
C ARG A 31 15.12 -4.37 -28.28
N LEU A 32 13.86 -4.82 -28.24
CA LEU A 32 13.22 -5.54 -29.33
C LEU A 32 13.20 -4.69 -30.62
N ASP A 33 12.86 -3.43 -30.53
CA ASP A 33 12.86 -2.52 -31.67
C ASP A 33 14.27 -2.30 -32.23
N ARG A 34 15.28 -2.13 -31.36
CA ARG A 34 16.69 -2.02 -31.77
C ARG A 34 17.18 -3.28 -32.50
N ALA A 35 16.82 -4.47 -32.00
CA ALA A 35 17.16 -5.74 -32.64
C ALA A 35 16.56 -5.83 -34.07
N ARG A 36 15.40 -5.23 -34.29
CA ARG A 36 14.71 -5.12 -35.58
C ARG A 36 15.16 -3.90 -36.39
N ARG A 37 16.18 -3.17 -35.94
CA ARG A 37 16.72 -1.94 -36.57
C ARG A 37 15.68 -0.80 -36.73
N LEU A 38 14.71 -0.73 -35.82
CA LEU A 38 13.71 0.34 -35.81
C LEU A 38 14.21 1.51 -34.95
N ASN A 39 14.06 2.73 -35.45
CA ASN A 39 14.38 3.97 -34.74
C ASN A 39 13.15 4.47 -34.00
N THR A 40 12.79 3.83 -32.87
CA THR A 40 11.67 4.22 -32.03
C THR A 40 12.11 4.89 -30.75
N ALA A 41 11.20 5.56 -30.05
CA ALA A 41 11.39 6.08 -28.71
C ALA A 41 10.20 5.69 -27.82
N GLY A 42 10.34 5.82 -26.50
CA GLY A 42 9.27 5.54 -25.55
C GLY A 42 8.81 6.79 -24.80
N LEU A 43 7.53 6.88 -24.49
CA LEU A 43 6.95 7.87 -23.57
C LEU A 43 6.15 7.17 -22.49
N VAL A 44 6.46 7.45 -21.22
CA VAL A 44 5.68 7.00 -20.06
C VAL A 44 5.05 8.23 -19.41
N SER A 45 3.72 8.24 -19.28
CA SER A 45 2.98 9.34 -18.67
C SER A 45 1.73 8.79 -17.99
N GLY A 46 1.36 9.38 -16.84
CA GLY A 46 0.21 8.96 -16.05
C GLY A 46 0.17 9.73 -14.74
N TYR A 47 -0.67 9.29 -13.83
CA TYR A 47 -0.78 9.87 -12.49
C TYR A 47 -0.75 8.80 -11.40
N ARG A 48 -0.10 9.14 -10.30
CA ARG A 48 0.18 8.22 -9.18
C ARG A 48 -1.06 7.87 -8.38
N GLY A 49 -1.18 6.62 -7.98
CA GLY A 49 -2.25 6.11 -7.13
C GLY A 49 -2.05 4.61 -6.87
N SER A 50 -2.20 4.14 -5.63
CA SER A 50 -2.08 2.71 -5.31
C SER A 50 -3.17 1.91 -6.03
N PRO A 51 -2.83 0.74 -6.63
CA PRO A 51 -1.61 -0.03 -6.44
C PRO A 51 -0.41 0.41 -7.30
N LEU A 52 -0.53 1.43 -8.15
CA LEU A 52 0.57 1.95 -8.98
C LEU A 52 1.32 3.14 -8.32
N GLY A 53 1.11 3.40 -7.04
CA GLY A 53 1.61 4.58 -6.33
C GLY A 53 3.13 4.70 -6.25
N ALA A 54 3.86 3.61 -6.38
CA ALA A 54 5.33 3.60 -6.39
C ALA A 54 5.94 3.65 -7.81
N TYR A 55 5.13 3.62 -8.87
CA TYR A 55 5.62 3.48 -10.23
C TYR A 55 6.45 4.69 -10.68
N ASP A 56 5.98 5.90 -10.45
CA ASP A 56 6.72 7.12 -10.75
C ASP A 56 8.04 7.22 -9.96
N GLN A 57 8.06 6.84 -8.69
CA GLN A 57 9.28 6.82 -7.89
C GLN A 57 10.32 5.85 -8.47
N GLN A 58 9.89 4.69 -8.95
CA GLN A 58 10.78 3.72 -9.58
C GLN A 58 11.24 4.18 -10.96
N LEU A 59 10.39 4.88 -11.72
CA LEU A 59 10.76 5.51 -12.99
C LEU A 59 11.84 6.58 -12.78
N TRP A 60 11.71 7.45 -11.78
CA TRP A 60 12.76 8.44 -11.44
C TRP A 60 14.07 7.76 -11.02
N LYS A 61 14.00 6.70 -10.21
CA LYS A 61 15.20 5.93 -9.82
C LYS A 61 15.87 5.23 -11.01
N ALA A 62 15.09 4.83 -12.00
CA ALA A 62 15.54 4.18 -13.21
C ALA A 62 15.88 5.16 -14.35
N GLU A 63 15.82 6.46 -14.12
CA GLU A 63 15.99 7.50 -15.15
C GLU A 63 17.24 7.29 -16.02
N PRO A 64 18.44 6.96 -15.50
CA PRO A 64 19.60 6.67 -16.34
C PRO A 64 19.34 5.52 -17.33
N HIS A 65 18.72 4.43 -16.87
CA HIS A 65 18.37 3.29 -17.72
C HIS A 65 17.31 3.64 -18.76
N LEU A 66 16.31 4.45 -18.39
CA LEU A 66 15.28 4.91 -19.31
C LEU A 66 15.88 5.76 -20.43
N ARG A 67 16.76 6.69 -20.09
CA ARG A 67 17.47 7.57 -21.04
C ARG A 67 18.31 6.77 -22.02
N ASP A 68 19.08 5.77 -21.55
CA ASP A 68 19.89 4.88 -22.38
C ASP A 68 19.05 4.09 -23.40
N HIS A 69 17.78 3.86 -23.08
CA HIS A 69 16.78 3.23 -23.95
C HIS A 69 15.91 4.22 -24.72
N GLN A 70 16.24 5.51 -24.72
CA GLN A 70 15.44 6.57 -25.38
C GLN A 70 13.97 6.58 -24.90
N ILE A 71 13.75 6.35 -23.62
CA ILE A 71 12.44 6.40 -22.98
C ILE A 71 12.37 7.67 -22.14
N ARG A 72 11.36 8.50 -22.41
CA ARG A 72 11.06 9.69 -21.60
C ARG A 72 9.98 9.35 -20.59
N PHE A 73 10.26 9.60 -19.32
CA PHE A 73 9.23 9.68 -18.30
C PHE A 73 8.79 11.14 -18.13
N GLN A 74 7.50 11.37 -18.30
CA GLN A 74 6.88 12.68 -18.10
C GLN A 74 5.61 12.47 -17.28
N PRO A 75 5.65 12.66 -15.95
CA PRO A 75 4.46 12.53 -15.12
C PRO A 75 3.39 13.52 -15.59
N GLY A 76 2.14 13.07 -15.57
CA GLY A 76 0.99 13.92 -15.91
C GLY A 76 0.62 14.83 -14.74
N LEU A 77 0.08 16.00 -15.05
CA LEU A 77 -0.57 16.83 -14.05
C LEU A 77 -1.81 16.13 -13.49
N ASN A 78 -2.51 15.42 -14.37
CA ASN A 78 -3.58 14.49 -14.08
C ASN A 78 -3.68 13.41 -15.17
N GLU A 79 -4.58 12.45 -15.01
CA GLU A 79 -4.69 11.27 -15.84
C GLU A 79 -5.09 11.55 -17.27
N ASP A 80 -6.06 12.45 -17.49
CA ASP A 80 -6.58 12.78 -18.81
C ASP A 80 -5.58 13.61 -19.64
N LEU A 81 -4.84 14.51 -19.03
CA LEU A 81 -3.76 15.23 -19.69
C LEU A 81 -2.58 14.31 -20.05
N ALA A 82 -2.27 13.34 -19.18
CA ALA A 82 -1.28 12.33 -19.48
C ALA A 82 -1.69 11.46 -20.69
N ALA A 83 -2.95 11.04 -20.75
CA ALA A 83 -3.49 10.29 -21.88
C ALA A 83 -3.48 11.13 -23.17
N THR A 84 -3.80 12.42 -23.08
CA THR A 84 -3.74 13.35 -24.19
C THR A 84 -2.32 13.50 -24.73
N ALA A 85 -1.32 13.58 -23.85
CA ALA A 85 0.09 13.64 -24.26
C ALA A 85 0.53 12.38 -25.02
N LEU A 86 0.10 11.20 -24.57
CA LEU A 86 0.36 9.94 -25.26
C LEU A 86 -0.38 9.84 -26.60
N TRP A 87 -1.61 10.32 -26.67
CA TRP A 87 -2.32 10.45 -27.94
C TRP A 87 -1.56 11.33 -28.92
N GLY A 88 -1.10 12.51 -28.48
CA GLY A 88 -0.24 13.38 -29.30
C GLY A 88 1.05 12.69 -29.77
N ALA A 89 1.65 11.84 -28.94
CA ALA A 89 2.84 11.08 -29.31
C ALA A 89 2.56 10.06 -30.43
N GLN A 90 1.35 9.50 -30.54
CA GLN A 90 0.95 8.65 -31.66
C GLN A 90 0.80 9.44 -32.96
N MET A 91 0.49 10.73 -32.86
CA MET A 91 0.29 11.64 -33.98
C MET A 91 1.49 12.58 -34.24
N HIS A 92 2.67 12.25 -33.70
CA HIS A 92 3.85 13.14 -33.72
C HIS A 92 4.23 13.63 -35.13
N ARG A 93 3.96 12.84 -36.18
CA ARG A 93 4.17 13.21 -37.58
C ARG A 93 3.19 14.25 -38.11
N ALA A 94 2.07 14.47 -37.42
CA ALA A 94 1.13 15.56 -37.76
C ALA A 94 1.69 16.96 -37.46
N TYR A 95 2.70 17.02 -36.55
CA TYR A 95 3.34 18.26 -36.10
C TYR A 95 4.62 18.62 -36.92
N GLY A 96 4.92 17.88 -37.97
CA GLY A 96 6.07 18.15 -38.85
C GLY A 96 7.04 16.96 -38.94
N PRO A 97 8.31 17.21 -39.38
CA PRO A 97 9.29 16.16 -39.56
C PRO A 97 9.59 15.44 -38.26
N ALA A 98 9.54 14.12 -38.26
CA ALA A 98 9.75 13.28 -37.08
C ALA A 98 11.23 12.99 -36.83
N LYS A 99 11.65 12.98 -35.57
CA LYS A 99 13.00 12.57 -35.14
C LYS A 99 13.15 11.05 -35.04
N VAL A 100 12.05 10.33 -34.90
CA VAL A 100 11.94 8.88 -34.73
C VAL A 100 10.83 8.31 -35.61
N ASP A 101 10.90 7.03 -35.92
CA ASP A 101 9.91 6.37 -36.78
C ASP A 101 8.58 6.14 -36.07
N GLY A 102 8.59 5.98 -34.78
CA GLY A 102 7.42 5.81 -33.95
C GLY A 102 7.69 6.03 -32.47
N VAL A 103 6.66 6.36 -31.70
CA VAL A 103 6.73 6.51 -30.25
C VAL A 103 5.80 5.49 -29.60
N PHE A 104 6.34 4.49 -28.91
CA PHE A 104 5.50 3.62 -28.07
C PHE A 104 5.26 4.26 -26.72
N GLY A 105 4.09 3.99 -26.11
CA GLY A 105 3.67 4.69 -24.91
C GLY A 105 3.11 3.79 -23.81
N ILE A 106 3.32 4.20 -22.57
CA ILE A 106 2.63 3.65 -21.40
C ILE A 106 1.89 4.79 -20.72
N TRP A 107 0.56 4.70 -20.68
CA TRP A 107 -0.28 5.43 -19.75
C TRP A 107 -0.42 4.61 -18.47
N TYR A 108 -0.43 5.24 -17.29
CA TYR A 108 -0.72 4.56 -16.04
C TYR A 108 -1.64 5.39 -15.15
N GLY A 109 -2.57 4.71 -14.49
CA GLY A 109 -3.48 5.33 -13.54
C GLY A 109 -4.22 4.30 -12.70
N LYS A 110 -4.69 4.75 -11.54
CA LYS A 110 -5.61 4.01 -10.69
C LYS A 110 -7.00 3.95 -11.35
N GLY A 111 -7.88 3.05 -10.88
CA GLY A 111 -9.25 2.93 -11.37
C GLY A 111 -10.00 4.25 -11.55
N PRO A 112 -10.11 5.14 -10.54
CA PRO A 112 -10.73 6.46 -10.72
C PRO A 112 -10.07 7.34 -11.80
N GLY A 113 -8.78 7.15 -12.07
CA GLY A 113 -8.09 7.81 -13.17
C GLY A 113 -8.49 7.27 -14.54
N VAL A 114 -8.79 5.98 -14.64
CA VAL A 114 -9.38 5.37 -15.84
C VAL A 114 -10.76 5.96 -16.10
N ASP A 115 -11.62 6.09 -15.09
CA ASP A 115 -12.95 6.70 -15.20
C ASP A 115 -12.86 8.12 -15.75
N ARG A 116 -11.90 8.91 -15.26
CA ARG A 116 -11.64 10.28 -15.69
C ARG A 116 -11.24 10.38 -17.17
N CYS A 117 -10.57 9.35 -17.70
CA CYS A 117 -10.03 9.33 -19.06
C CYS A 117 -11.02 8.85 -20.13
N GLY A 118 -12.28 8.57 -19.80
CA GLY A 118 -13.24 7.97 -20.73
C GLY A 118 -13.36 8.69 -22.07
N ASP A 119 -13.38 10.02 -22.09
CA ASP A 119 -13.45 10.82 -23.33
C ASP A 119 -12.16 10.75 -24.14
N VAL A 120 -11.01 11.02 -23.51
CA VAL A 120 -9.71 10.99 -24.20
C VAL A 120 -9.37 9.58 -24.71
N PHE A 121 -9.67 8.53 -23.94
CA PHE A 121 -9.49 7.15 -24.38
C PHE A 121 -10.32 6.82 -25.62
N ARG A 122 -11.59 7.20 -25.61
CA ARG A 122 -12.47 7.03 -26.77
C ARG A 122 -11.93 7.75 -28.01
N SER A 123 -11.56 9.01 -27.85
CA SER A 123 -11.09 9.84 -28.97
C SER A 123 -9.76 9.34 -29.53
N ALA A 124 -8.79 9.03 -28.64
CA ALA A 124 -7.49 8.53 -29.04
C ALA A 124 -7.55 7.15 -29.70
N ASN A 125 -8.38 6.25 -29.17
CA ASN A 125 -8.55 4.91 -29.71
C ASN A 125 -9.30 4.93 -31.05
N MET A 126 -10.30 5.79 -31.19
CA MET A 126 -11.04 5.96 -32.45
C MET A 126 -10.13 6.43 -33.60
N LEU A 127 -9.20 7.33 -33.33
CA LEU A 127 -8.23 7.79 -34.33
C LEU A 127 -7.11 6.75 -34.57
N GLY A 128 -6.72 6.01 -33.56
CA GLY A 128 -5.76 4.92 -33.64
C GLY A 128 -4.31 5.29 -33.32
N THR A 129 -3.44 4.29 -33.32
CA THR A 129 -2.02 4.41 -33.03
C THR A 129 -1.18 4.46 -34.29
N SER A 130 0.07 4.95 -34.16
CA SER A 130 1.03 4.91 -35.28
C SER A 130 1.55 3.48 -35.51
N PRO A 131 1.93 3.09 -36.74
CA PRO A 131 2.38 1.73 -37.05
C PRO A 131 3.58 1.24 -36.22
N LEU A 132 4.49 2.12 -35.86
CA LEU A 132 5.66 1.83 -35.03
C LEU A 132 5.58 2.48 -33.65
N GLY A 133 4.37 2.94 -33.27
CA GLY A 133 4.06 3.46 -31.95
C GLY A 133 3.51 2.37 -31.03
N GLY A 134 2.22 2.42 -30.79
CA GLY A 134 1.48 1.55 -29.88
C GLY A 134 1.43 2.10 -28.47
N VAL A 135 0.29 1.88 -27.80
CA VAL A 135 0.06 2.38 -26.43
C VAL A 135 -0.51 1.29 -25.56
N LEU A 136 0.09 1.14 -24.36
CA LEU A 136 -0.47 0.38 -23.25
C LEU A 136 -1.07 1.33 -22.23
N ALA A 137 -2.36 1.14 -21.91
CA ALA A 137 -3.04 1.79 -20.79
C ALA A 137 -3.00 0.86 -19.58
N VAL A 138 -2.05 1.09 -18.67
CA VAL A 138 -1.87 0.29 -17.46
C VAL A 138 -2.81 0.80 -16.38
N ALA A 139 -3.85 0.03 -16.08
CA ALA A 139 -4.81 0.31 -15.03
C ALA A 139 -4.45 -0.44 -13.75
N GLY A 140 -4.46 0.25 -12.62
CA GLY A 140 -4.28 -0.32 -11.31
C GLY A 140 -5.62 -0.45 -10.59
N ASP A 141 -6.20 -1.65 -10.60
CA ASP A 141 -7.45 -1.94 -9.90
C ASP A 141 -7.22 -2.42 -8.47
N ASP A 142 -8.11 -2.03 -7.59
CA ASP A 142 -8.13 -2.39 -6.18
C ASP A 142 -9.48 -3.03 -5.84
N HIS A 143 -9.59 -4.31 -6.13
CA HIS A 143 -10.84 -5.06 -6.04
C HIS A 143 -11.40 -5.15 -4.60
N ALA A 144 -10.54 -5.13 -3.58
CA ALA A 144 -10.92 -5.18 -2.17
C ALA A 144 -10.94 -3.82 -1.49
N ALA A 145 -10.68 -2.72 -2.22
CA ALA A 145 -10.57 -1.36 -1.69
C ALA A 145 -9.56 -1.23 -0.54
N GLN A 146 -8.43 -1.93 -0.62
CA GLN A 146 -7.40 -1.90 0.43
C GLN A 146 -6.74 -0.53 0.57
N SER A 147 -6.59 0.18 -0.55
CA SER A 147 -6.05 1.54 -0.63
C SER A 147 -6.96 2.51 -1.38
N SER A 148 -8.22 2.16 -1.55
CA SER A 148 -9.24 2.92 -2.25
C SER A 148 -10.44 3.14 -1.36
N ILE A 149 -11.25 4.15 -1.65
CA ILE A 149 -12.49 4.41 -0.91
C ILE A 149 -13.54 3.34 -1.24
N PHE A 150 -13.60 2.95 -2.52
CA PHE A 150 -14.50 1.90 -3.00
C PHE A 150 -13.75 0.86 -3.81
N PRO A 151 -14.22 -0.42 -3.80
CA PRO A 151 -13.76 -1.43 -4.74
C PRO A 151 -13.94 -0.97 -6.18
N HIS A 152 -12.95 -1.21 -7.02
CA HIS A 152 -12.94 -0.71 -8.39
C HIS A 152 -12.76 -1.83 -9.42
N GLN A 153 -13.36 -1.64 -10.62
CA GLN A 153 -13.21 -2.50 -11.78
C GLN A 153 -13.24 -1.65 -13.05
N THR A 154 -12.14 -1.61 -13.78
CA THR A 154 -11.95 -0.74 -14.97
C THR A 154 -12.44 -1.34 -16.28
N ASP A 155 -12.75 -2.63 -16.32
CA ASP A 155 -13.16 -3.35 -17.54
C ASP A 155 -14.28 -2.64 -18.30
N GLY A 156 -15.31 -2.14 -17.59
CA GLY A 156 -16.46 -1.48 -18.21
C GLY A 156 -16.10 -0.19 -18.99
N ILE A 157 -15.15 0.58 -18.49
CA ILE A 157 -14.67 1.80 -19.19
C ILE A 157 -13.90 1.42 -20.44
N PHE A 158 -12.99 0.44 -20.36
CA PHE A 158 -12.24 0.00 -21.53
C PHE A 158 -13.14 -0.63 -22.60
N GLN A 159 -14.13 -1.41 -22.20
CA GLN A 159 -15.15 -1.93 -23.14
C GLN A 159 -15.91 -0.81 -23.82
N SER A 160 -16.38 0.18 -23.07
CA SER A 160 -17.13 1.32 -23.63
C SER A 160 -16.30 2.18 -24.58
N THR A 161 -14.97 2.22 -24.38
CA THR A 161 -14.03 2.96 -25.24
C THR A 161 -13.38 2.10 -26.32
N LEU A 162 -13.82 0.82 -26.44
CA LEU A 162 -13.38 -0.14 -27.45
C LEU A 162 -11.87 -0.46 -27.37
N ILE A 163 -11.31 -0.47 -26.18
CA ILE A 163 -9.89 -0.78 -25.90
C ILE A 163 -9.77 -2.23 -25.46
N PRO A 164 -9.02 -3.10 -26.20
CA PRO A 164 -8.76 -4.49 -25.78
C PRO A 164 -8.09 -4.55 -24.41
N ILE A 165 -8.46 -5.57 -23.59
CA ILE A 165 -8.03 -5.68 -22.19
C ILE A 165 -7.18 -6.95 -22.01
N LEU A 166 -5.91 -6.76 -21.63
CA LEU A 166 -5.01 -7.82 -21.20
C LEU A 166 -4.98 -7.87 -19.67
N GLN A 167 -5.01 -9.08 -19.10
CA GLN A 167 -5.00 -9.31 -17.66
C GLN A 167 -3.87 -10.26 -17.26
N PRO A 168 -2.70 -9.75 -16.85
CA PRO A 168 -1.62 -10.60 -16.35
C PRO A 168 -2.02 -11.27 -15.03
N ALA A 169 -1.70 -12.55 -14.89
CA ALA A 169 -1.94 -13.34 -13.69
C ALA A 169 -0.75 -13.33 -12.72
N SER A 170 0.42 -12.84 -13.14
CA SER A 170 1.66 -12.83 -12.37
C SER A 170 2.57 -11.68 -12.78
N VAL A 171 3.61 -11.45 -11.99
CA VAL A 171 4.66 -10.44 -12.30
C VAL A 171 5.37 -10.75 -13.63
N SER A 172 5.66 -12.02 -13.90
CA SER A 172 6.27 -12.45 -15.18
C SER A 172 5.39 -12.11 -16.37
N GLU A 173 4.08 -12.25 -16.23
CA GLU A 173 3.14 -11.96 -17.32
C GLU A 173 2.96 -10.46 -17.61
N ILE A 174 3.29 -9.58 -16.68
CA ILE A 174 3.39 -8.14 -16.98
C ILE A 174 4.36 -7.92 -18.14
N LEU A 175 5.49 -8.65 -18.16
CA LEU A 175 6.51 -8.51 -19.20
C LEU A 175 6.05 -9.14 -20.54
N SER A 176 5.63 -10.40 -20.50
CA SER A 176 5.25 -11.13 -21.72
C SER A 176 3.99 -10.55 -22.37
N LEU A 177 2.92 -10.32 -21.60
CA LEU A 177 1.69 -9.71 -22.11
C LEU A 177 1.89 -8.23 -22.46
N GLY A 178 2.82 -7.54 -21.79
CA GLY A 178 3.17 -6.16 -22.15
C GLY A 178 3.80 -6.05 -23.52
N LEU A 179 4.76 -6.92 -23.86
CA LEU A 179 5.33 -6.99 -25.20
C LEU A 179 4.27 -7.40 -26.25
N ALA A 180 3.41 -8.37 -25.93
CA ALA A 180 2.29 -8.76 -26.78
C ALA A 180 1.31 -7.59 -26.98
N GLY A 181 1.01 -6.82 -25.94
CA GLY A 181 0.15 -5.65 -26.00
C GLY A 181 0.68 -4.53 -26.90
N PHE A 182 1.98 -4.25 -26.87
CA PHE A 182 2.59 -3.32 -27.83
C PHE A 182 2.49 -3.84 -29.27
N ALA A 183 2.74 -5.14 -29.47
CA ALA A 183 2.63 -5.75 -30.78
C ALA A 183 1.17 -5.72 -31.31
N LEU A 184 0.21 -6.06 -30.45
CA LEU A 184 -1.23 -5.96 -30.76
C LEU A 184 -1.64 -4.53 -31.09
N SER A 185 -1.22 -3.56 -30.28
CA SER A 185 -1.52 -2.14 -30.48
C SER A 185 -1.00 -1.64 -31.84
N ARG A 186 0.23 -1.99 -32.20
CA ARG A 186 0.83 -1.67 -33.51
C ARG A 186 0.10 -2.34 -34.66
N TYR A 187 -0.27 -3.62 -34.51
CA TYR A 187 -0.91 -4.37 -35.54
C TYR A 187 -2.34 -3.88 -35.80
N ALA A 188 -3.16 -3.77 -34.75
CA ALA A 188 -4.58 -3.43 -34.87
C ALA A 188 -4.88 -1.93 -34.92
N GLY A 189 -3.88 -1.08 -34.67
CA GLY A 189 -4.07 0.37 -34.59
C GLY A 189 -4.87 0.84 -33.37
N LEU A 190 -4.93 0.02 -32.31
CA LEU A 190 -5.73 0.26 -31.10
C LEU A 190 -4.83 0.62 -29.91
N TRP A 191 -5.32 1.38 -28.96
CA TRP A 191 -4.81 1.35 -27.60
C TRP A 191 -5.11 -0.03 -27.01
N VAL A 192 -4.28 -0.51 -26.11
CA VAL A 192 -4.47 -1.78 -25.41
C VAL A 192 -4.37 -1.54 -23.92
N ALA A 193 -5.38 -1.94 -23.16
CA ALA A 193 -5.35 -1.88 -21.71
C ALA A 193 -4.57 -3.08 -21.14
N MET A 194 -3.79 -2.82 -20.10
CA MET A 194 -3.26 -3.86 -19.22
C MET A 194 -3.83 -3.62 -17.84
N LYS A 195 -4.82 -4.42 -17.47
CA LYS A 195 -5.42 -4.38 -16.15
C LYS A 195 -4.55 -5.13 -15.16
N THR A 196 -3.90 -4.39 -14.26
CA THR A 196 -3.16 -4.94 -13.13
C THR A 196 -3.97 -4.77 -11.85
N ILE A 197 -3.88 -5.72 -10.96
CA ILE A 197 -4.50 -5.63 -9.64
C ILE A 197 -3.41 -5.61 -8.56
N ALA A 198 -3.78 -5.18 -7.35
CA ALA A 198 -2.84 -5.06 -6.23
C ALA A 198 -1.99 -6.32 -6.04
N GLU A 199 -2.60 -7.51 -6.07
CA GLU A 199 -1.90 -8.79 -5.88
C GLU A 199 -0.90 -9.15 -6.98
N VAL A 200 -0.98 -8.52 -8.14
CA VAL A 200 -0.02 -8.74 -9.23
C VAL A 200 1.05 -7.66 -9.23
N VAL A 201 0.67 -6.40 -9.07
CA VAL A 201 1.61 -5.28 -9.23
C VAL A 201 2.34 -4.90 -7.94
N GLU A 202 1.73 -5.12 -6.77
CA GLU A 202 2.36 -4.89 -5.46
C GLU A 202 3.09 -6.13 -4.92
N SER A 203 3.01 -7.27 -5.63
CA SER A 203 3.78 -8.46 -5.28
C SER A 203 5.19 -8.43 -5.86
N ALA A 204 6.09 -9.22 -5.27
CA ALA A 204 7.40 -9.56 -5.80
C ALA A 204 7.53 -11.08 -5.93
N GLY A 205 8.30 -11.53 -6.90
CA GLY A 205 8.51 -12.97 -7.08
C GLY A 205 9.80 -13.32 -7.79
N SER A 206 10.26 -14.56 -7.59
CA SER A 206 11.32 -15.17 -8.38
C SER A 206 10.73 -15.87 -9.59
N PHE A 207 11.24 -15.58 -10.75
CA PHE A 207 10.83 -16.23 -12.00
C PHE A 207 11.93 -16.14 -13.07
N GLU A 208 11.87 -17.02 -14.08
CA GLU A 208 12.67 -16.90 -15.28
C GLU A 208 12.17 -15.76 -16.16
N LEU A 209 13.06 -14.93 -16.64
CA LEU A 209 12.70 -13.86 -17.56
C LEU A 209 12.07 -14.45 -18.84
N PRO A 210 10.96 -13.87 -19.33
CA PRO A 210 10.38 -14.30 -20.59
C PRO A 210 11.34 -14.05 -21.75
N GLU A 211 11.08 -14.69 -22.92
CA GLU A 211 11.86 -14.49 -24.13
C GLU A 211 12.01 -12.98 -24.43
N PRO A 212 13.23 -12.44 -24.53
CA PRO A 212 13.43 -11.00 -24.70
C PRO A 212 13.09 -10.51 -26.12
N TYR A 213 13.09 -11.41 -27.10
CA TYR A 213 12.83 -11.12 -28.51
C TYR A 213 11.70 -11.98 -29.09
N PRO A 214 10.49 -11.90 -28.52
CA PRO A 214 9.39 -12.73 -29.00
C PRO A 214 8.98 -12.35 -30.41
N GLU A 215 8.63 -13.37 -31.20
CA GLU A 215 8.04 -13.19 -32.53
C GLU A 215 6.53 -13.33 -32.42
N PHE A 216 5.82 -12.40 -33.02
CA PHE A 216 4.35 -12.40 -33.07
C PHE A 216 3.89 -12.56 -34.52
N ALA A 217 2.99 -13.50 -34.74
CA ALA A 217 2.32 -13.69 -36.03
C ALA A 217 1.43 -12.48 -36.34
N ALA A 218 1.51 -12.01 -37.57
CA ALA A 218 0.66 -10.94 -38.09
C ALA A 218 -0.24 -11.49 -39.19
N PRO A 219 -1.50 -11.86 -38.92
CA PRO A 219 -2.41 -12.41 -39.93
C PRO A 219 -2.63 -11.43 -41.10
N GLY A 220 -2.01 -11.69 -42.24
CA GLY A 220 -1.96 -10.76 -43.38
C GLY A 220 -3.28 -10.56 -44.11
N ASP A 221 -4.11 -11.60 -44.18
CA ASP A 221 -5.39 -11.59 -44.91
C ASP A 221 -6.45 -10.68 -44.27
N SER A 222 -6.17 -10.11 -43.10
CA SER A 222 -7.10 -9.27 -42.34
C SER A 222 -6.77 -7.78 -42.36
N VAL A 223 -5.68 -7.39 -43.02
CA VAL A 223 -5.27 -5.98 -43.07
C VAL A 223 -5.76 -5.31 -44.32
N PRO A 224 -6.67 -4.30 -44.24
CA PRO A 224 -7.13 -3.54 -45.38
C PRO A 224 -5.98 -2.81 -46.11
N ALA A 225 -6.14 -2.50 -47.37
CA ALA A 225 -5.12 -1.80 -48.17
C ALA A 225 -4.72 -0.43 -47.57
N HIS A 226 -5.62 0.22 -46.86
CA HIS A 226 -5.35 1.49 -46.17
C HIS A 226 -4.69 1.32 -44.79
N GLY A 227 -4.49 0.09 -44.33
CA GLY A 227 -3.94 -0.23 -43.01
C GLY A 227 -4.97 -0.11 -41.87
N LEU A 228 -4.55 -0.47 -40.64
CA LEU A 228 -5.38 -0.43 -39.40
C LEU A 228 -5.02 0.75 -38.48
N ASN A 229 -3.86 1.36 -38.72
CA ASN A 229 -3.33 2.41 -37.85
C ASN A 229 -3.92 3.79 -38.16
N TRP A 230 -3.49 4.79 -37.44
CA TRP A 230 -3.86 6.18 -37.66
C TRP A 230 -3.61 6.60 -39.13
N ASP A 231 -4.67 7.16 -39.76
CA ASP A 231 -4.64 7.63 -41.13
C ASP A 231 -4.77 9.15 -41.14
N PRO A 232 -3.70 9.89 -41.44
CA PRO A 232 -3.72 11.36 -41.45
C PRO A 232 -4.60 11.97 -42.57
N ARG A 233 -5.07 11.14 -43.50
CA ARG A 233 -5.97 11.59 -44.59
C ARG A 233 -7.43 11.64 -44.14
N LEU A 234 -7.78 10.97 -43.05
CA LEU A 234 -9.12 11.03 -42.47
C LEU A 234 -9.31 12.34 -41.73
N GLN A 235 -10.19 13.18 -42.22
CA GLN A 235 -10.48 14.50 -41.65
C GLN A 235 -11.74 14.43 -40.76
N TRP A 236 -11.52 14.43 -39.50
CA TRP A 236 -12.61 14.57 -38.52
C TRP A 236 -13.13 16.04 -38.53
N PRO A 237 -14.43 16.31 -38.36
CA PRO A 237 -15.54 15.41 -38.04
C PRO A 237 -16.30 14.84 -39.24
N SER A 238 -15.95 15.20 -40.47
CA SER A 238 -16.71 14.79 -41.65
C SER A 238 -16.68 13.28 -41.95
N GLN A 239 -15.67 12.58 -41.50
CA GLN A 239 -15.44 11.15 -41.75
C GLN A 239 -15.68 10.26 -40.52
N ARG A 240 -16.43 10.73 -39.54
CA ARG A 240 -16.69 9.99 -38.30
C ARG A 240 -17.32 8.61 -38.48
N ALA A 241 -18.24 8.48 -39.46
CA ALA A 241 -18.87 7.20 -39.78
C ALA A 241 -17.84 6.17 -40.31
N GLU A 242 -16.88 6.62 -41.12
CA GLU A 242 -15.80 5.78 -41.62
C GLU A 242 -14.84 5.37 -40.50
N LEU A 243 -14.55 6.26 -39.55
CA LEU A 243 -13.74 5.92 -38.37
C LEU A 243 -14.45 4.87 -37.50
N GLU A 244 -15.75 5.00 -37.28
CA GLU A 244 -16.56 4.03 -36.55
C GLU A 244 -16.61 2.68 -37.26
N ARG A 245 -16.84 2.66 -38.56
CA ARG A 245 -16.84 1.46 -39.40
C ARG A 245 -15.47 0.73 -39.29
N ARG A 246 -14.35 1.48 -39.47
CA ARG A 246 -13.02 0.91 -39.34
C ARG A 246 -12.76 0.36 -37.94
N MET A 247 -13.26 1.01 -36.91
CA MET A 247 -13.13 0.54 -35.52
C MET A 247 -13.84 -0.79 -35.35
N LEU A 248 -15.11 -0.86 -35.71
CA LEU A 248 -15.98 -2.01 -35.40
C LEU A 248 -15.84 -3.17 -36.40
N GLU A 249 -15.62 -2.88 -37.69
CA GLU A 249 -15.57 -3.92 -38.73
C GLU A 249 -14.16 -4.35 -39.09
N GLU A 250 -13.13 -3.56 -38.78
CA GLU A 250 -11.76 -3.84 -39.20
C GLU A 250 -10.84 -4.05 -37.98
N ARG A 251 -10.68 -3.03 -37.09
CA ARG A 251 -9.68 -3.02 -36.00
C ARG A 251 -9.99 -4.01 -34.88
N ILE A 252 -11.21 -4.00 -34.35
CA ILE A 252 -11.64 -4.94 -33.31
C ILE A 252 -11.58 -6.39 -33.81
N PRO A 253 -12.14 -6.76 -34.98
CA PRO A 253 -11.97 -8.10 -35.52
C PRO A 253 -10.52 -8.48 -35.82
N ALA A 254 -9.67 -7.54 -36.23
CA ALA A 254 -8.24 -7.79 -36.42
C ALA A 254 -7.55 -8.11 -35.09
N ALA A 255 -7.89 -7.40 -34.00
CA ALA A 255 -7.35 -7.69 -32.66
C ALA A 255 -7.72 -9.11 -32.20
N VAL A 256 -8.96 -9.55 -32.39
CA VAL A 256 -9.42 -10.90 -32.04
C VAL A 256 -8.65 -11.97 -32.86
N ARG A 257 -8.50 -11.77 -34.17
CA ARG A 257 -7.74 -12.70 -35.03
C ARG A 257 -6.26 -12.76 -34.64
N TRP A 258 -5.67 -11.60 -34.29
CA TRP A 258 -4.29 -11.53 -33.84
C TRP A 258 -4.09 -12.27 -32.51
N ALA A 259 -4.98 -12.08 -31.53
CA ALA A 259 -4.95 -12.78 -30.26
C ALA A 259 -5.05 -14.31 -30.45
N ALA A 260 -5.95 -14.77 -31.30
CA ALA A 260 -6.10 -16.18 -31.63
C ALA A 260 -4.84 -16.75 -32.31
N ALA A 261 -4.29 -16.05 -33.30
CA ALA A 261 -3.09 -16.47 -34.03
C ALA A 261 -1.83 -16.56 -33.14
N ASN A 262 -1.75 -15.69 -32.13
CA ASN A 262 -0.65 -15.68 -31.18
C ASN A 262 -0.94 -16.48 -29.91
N ARG A 263 -2.07 -17.19 -29.84
CA ARG A 263 -2.47 -18.04 -28.73
C ARG A 263 -2.35 -17.32 -27.37
N LEU A 264 -2.78 -16.07 -27.32
CA LEU A 264 -2.81 -15.33 -26.04
C LEU A 264 -3.67 -16.09 -25.04
N ASP A 265 -4.80 -16.57 -25.47
CA ASP A 265 -5.66 -17.46 -24.73
C ASP A 265 -5.32 -18.90 -25.12
N HIS A 266 -5.14 -19.78 -24.14
CA HIS A 266 -4.62 -21.13 -24.41
C HIS A 266 -5.04 -22.17 -23.37
N PRO A 267 -5.08 -23.46 -23.74
CA PRO A 267 -5.23 -24.55 -22.79
C PRO A 267 -4.04 -24.63 -21.82
N VAL A 268 -4.33 -24.90 -20.54
CA VAL A 268 -3.34 -25.14 -19.48
C VAL A 268 -3.37 -26.59 -19.01
N ILE A 269 -4.59 -27.15 -18.89
CA ILE A 269 -4.82 -28.58 -18.62
C ILE A 269 -5.77 -29.08 -19.68
N GLU A 270 -5.41 -30.17 -20.34
CA GLU A 270 -6.18 -30.75 -21.41
C GLU A 270 -6.44 -32.22 -21.11
N SER A 271 -7.69 -32.59 -20.86
CA SER A 271 -8.16 -33.95 -20.66
C SER A 271 -8.72 -34.51 -21.94
N ARG A 272 -8.48 -35.80 -22.22
CA ARG A 272 -8.97 -36.50 -23.43
C ARG A 272 -10.48 -36.52 -23.51
N ARG A 273 -11.15 -36.55 -22.35
CA ARG A 273 -12.62 -36.49 -22.23
C ARG A 273 -12.96 -35.37 -21.26
N THR A 274 -13.32 -34.23 -21.80
CA THR A 274 -13.68 -33.06 -21.00
C THR A 274 -15.17 -33.08 -20.69
N SER A 275 -15.53 -33.23 -19.42
CA SER A 275 -16.91 -33.01 -18.93
C SER A 275 -17.10 -31.61 -18.39
N LEU A 276 -16.06 -31.07 -17.74
CA LEU A 276 -16.01 -29.72 -17.18
C LEU A 276 -14.82 -28.95 -17.76
N CYS A 277 -15.11 -27.85 -18.48
CA CYS A 277 -14.09 -26.92 -18.94
C CYS A 277 -14.08 -25.69 -18.01
N VAL A 278 -12.98 -25.47 -17.33
CA VAL A 278 -12.81 -24.29 -16.47
C VAL A 278 -12.08 -23.19 -17.23
N VAL A 279 -12.70 -22.03 -17.36
CA VAL A 279 -12.15 -20.86 -18.01
C VAL A 279 -11.74 -19.84 -16.95
N THR A 280 -10.50 -19.35 -17.02
CA THR A 280 -9.96 -18.42 -16.01
C THR A 280 -9.32 -17.21 -16.65
N VAL A 281 -9.28 -16.09 -15.90
CA VAL A 281 -8.66 -14.84 -16.36
C VAL A 281 -7.89 -14.15 -15.23
N GLY A 282 -6.72 -13.59 -15.56
CA GLY A 282 -5.90 -12.82 -14.62
C GLY A 282 -5.57 -13.59 -13.33
N LYS A 283 -5.65 -12.93 -12.18
CA LYS A 283 -5.37 -13.51 -10.85
C LYS A 283 -6.23 -14.75 -10.54
N ALA A 284 -7.48 -14.80 -11.02
CA ALA A 284 -8.35 -15.92 -10.78
C ALA A 284 -7.80 -17.25 -11.36
N HIS A 285 -6.90 -17.15 -12.36
CA HIS A 285 -6.13 -18.32 -12.83
C HIS A 285 -5.21 -18.87 -11.72
N GLN A 286 -4.51 -18.01 -11.02
CA GLN A 286 -3.63 -18.44 -9.92
C GLN A 286 -4.44 -19.00 -8.74
N ASP A 287 -5.60 -18.41 -8.45
CA ASP A 287 -6.51 -18.96 -7.44
C ASP A 287 -7.01 -20.36 -7.81
N LEU A 288 -7.34 -20.60 -9.09
CA LEU A 288 -7.71 -21.95 -9.55
C LEU A 288 -6.54 -22.92 -9.39
N MET A 289 -5.34 -22.56 -9.87
CA MET A 289 -4.18 -23.44 -9.78
C MET A 289 -3.85 -23.80 -8.33
N GLN A 290 -3.95 -22.83 -7.41
CA GLN A 290 -3.80 -23.08 -5.98
C GLN A 290 -4.94 -23.94 -5.43
N ALA A 291 -6.18 -23.74 -5.86
CA ALA A 291 -7.32 -24.57 -5.46
C ALA A 291 -7.14 -26.04 -5.92
N LEU A 292 -6.68 -26.26 -7.16
CA LEU A 292 -6.36 -27.59 -7.68
C LEU A 292 -5.27 -28.26 -6.84
N GLN A 293 -4.18 -27.54 -6.54
CA GLN A 293 -3.10 -28.04 -5.69
C GLN A 293 -3.63 -28.40 -4.28
N ASN A 294 -4.43 -27.55 -3.68
CA ASN A 294 -5.01 -27.77 -2.35
C ASN A 294 -5.97 -28.98 -2.31
N LEU A 295 -6.68 -29.21 -3.42
CA LEU A 295 -7.54 -30.38 -3.61
C LEU A 295 -6.76 -31.65 -4.07
N GLY A 296 -5.44 -31.51 -4.29
CA GLY A 296 -4.58 -32.57 -4.79
C GLY A 296 -4.98 -33.05 -6.18
N ILE A 297 -5.42 -32.12 -7.03
CA ILE A 297 -5.76 -32.37 -8.43
C ILE A 297 -4.56 -31.96 -9.30
N GLY A 298 -3.75 -32.94 -9.66
CA GLY A 298 -2.72 -32.81 -10.68
C GLY A 298 -3.27 -33.19 -12.07
N VAL A 299 -2.37 -33.37 -13.03
CA VAL A 299 -2.75 -33.70 -14.41
C VAL A 299 -3.49 -35.05 -14.52
N ALA A 300 -3.05 -36.06 -13.75
CA ALA A 300 -3.67 -37.39 -13.77
C ALA A 300 -5.07 -37.36 -13.14
N GLU A 301 -5.25 -36.63 -12.05
CA GLU A 301 -6.53 -36.48 -11.40
C GLU A 301 -7.50 -35.66 -12.27
N ALA A 302 -7.01 -34.59 -12.92
CA ALA A 302 -7.79 -33.79 -13.87
C ALA A 302 -8.31 -34.68 -15.04
N GLU A 303 -7.46 -35.54 -15.61
CA GLU A 303 -7.86 -36.50 -16.61
C GLU A 303 -8.97 -37.45 -16.10
N ALA A 304 -8.80 -37.98 -14.88
CA ALA A 304 -9.77 -38.88 -14.26
C ALA A 304 -11.12 -38.19 -13.98
N LEU A 305 -11.11 -36.89 -13.69
CA LEU A 305 -12.28 -36.06 -13.45
C LEU A 305 -12.94 -35.55 -14.74
N GLY A 306 -12.27 -35.67 -15.88
CA GLY A 306 -12.69 -35.02 -17.12
C GLY A 306 -12.65 -33.50 -17.04
N LEU A 307 -11.65 -32.98 -16.33
CA LEU A 307 -11.43 -31.54 -16.09
C LEU A 307 -10.40 -30.97 -17.06
N SER A 308 -10.76 -29.94 -17.82
CA SER A 308 -9.84 -29.18 -18.64
C SER A 308 -9.82 -27.71 -18.18
N VAL A 309 -8.68 -27.03 -18.34
CA VAL A 309 -8.50 -25.62 -17.95
C VAL A 309 -8.04 -24.82 -19.14
N TYR A 310 -8.75 -23.73 -19.42
CA TYR A 310 -8.42 -22.75 -20.44
C TYR A 310 -8.14 -21.39 -19.80
N LYS A 311 -7.00 -20.81 -20.10
CA LYS A 311 -6.59 -19.49 -19.60
C LYS A 311 -6.86 -18.43 -20.63
N VAL A 312 -7.55 -17.39 -20.23
CA VAL A 312 -7.81 -16.16 -20.98
C VAL A 312 -6.85 -15.07 -20.51
N SER A 313 -6.10 -14.51 -21.44
CA SER A 313 -5.20 -13.38 -21.21
C SER A 313 -5.77 -12.08 -21.77
N MET A 314 -6.57 -12.15 -22.86
CA MET A 314 -7.32 -11.02 -23.42
C MET A 314 -8.80 -11.15 -23.05
N SER A 315 -9.20 -10.52 -21.94
CA SER A 315 -10.57 -10.66 -21.44
C SER A 315 -11.63 -9.96 -22.29
N TRP A 316 -11.25 -8.98 -23.08
CA TRP A 316 -12.12 -8.30 -24.03
C TRP A 316 -11.29 -7.67 -25.18
N PRO A 317 -11.74 -7.74 -26.43
CA PRO A 317 -12.75 -8.66 -26.93
C PRO A 317 -12.23 -10.11 -26.90
N LEU A 318 -13.06 -11.04 -26.47
CA LEU A 318 -12.66 -12.44 -26.32
C LEU A 318 -12.49 -13.13 -27.70
N ALA A 319 -11.40 -13.87 -27.89
CA ALA A 319 -11.24 -14.77 -29.01
C ALA A 319 -12.05 -16.06 -28.78
N VAL A 320 -13.36 -15.98 -29.00
CA VAL A 320 -14.32 -17.00 -28.57
C VAL A 320 -14.16 -18.31 -29.32
N ASP A 321 -13.86 -18.31 -30.63
CA ASP A 321 -13.88 -19.52 -31.46
C ASP A 321 -12.85 -20.59 -31.03
N PRO A 322 -11.57 -20.24 -30.69
CA PRO A 322 -10.64 -21.24 -30.14
C PRO A 322 -11.10 -21.83 -28.81
N LEU A 323 -11.69 -21.02 -27.94
CA LEU A 323 -12.22 -21.47 -26.65
C LEU A 323 -13.39 -22.45 -26.84
N ILE A 324 -14.36 -22.10 -27.70
CA ILE A 324 -15.52 -22.98 -27.98
C ILE A 324 -15.06 -24.28 -28.63
N ALA A 325 -14.08 -24.22 -29.54
CA ALA A 325 -13.51 -25.44 -30.14
C ALA A 325 -12.87 -26.32 -29.09
N PHE A 326 -12.11 -25.75 -28.14
CA PHE A 326 -11.52 -26.48 -27.02
C PHE A 326 -12.60 -27.08 -26.11
N ALA A 327 -13.62 -26.31 -25.76
CA ALA A 327 -14.71 -26.73 -24.87
C ALA A 327 -15.79 -27.59 -25.57
N SER A 328 -15.62 -27.94 -26.85
CA SER A 328 -16.67 -28.58 -27.70
C SER A 328 -17.18 -29.91 -27.17
N GLN A 329 -16.41 -30.64 -26.37
CA GLN A 329 -16.81 -31.92 -25.75
C GLN A 329 -17.36 -31.75 -24.33
N ALA A 330 -17.19 -30.53 -23.72
CA ALA A 330 -17.61 -30.28 -22.35
C ALA A 330 -19.14 -30.27 -22.21
N ASP A 331 -19.62 -30.78 -21.09
CA ASP A 331 -21.04 -30.64 -20.70
C ASP A 331 -21.30 -29.26 -20.07
N GLU A 332 -20.26 -28.66 -19.47
CA GLU A 332 -20.33 -27.40 -18.79
C GLU A 332 -19.03 -26.59 -18.94
N ILE A 333 -19.15 -25.27 -19.10
CA ILE A 333 -18.07 -24.29 -18.92
C ILE A 333 -18.30 -23.62 -17.57
N LEU A 334 -17.30 -23.68 -16.68
CA LEU A 334 -17.24 -22.88 -15.44
C LEU A 334 -16.28 -21.72 -15.65
N VAL A 335 -16.78 -20.49 -15.59
CA VAL A 335 -15.96 -19.29 -15.72
C VAL A 335 -15.57 -18.76 -14.34
N ILE A 336 -14.28 -18.61 -14.10
CA ILE A 336 -13.73 -18.10 -12.86
C ILE A 336 -13.03 -16.77 -13.16
N GLU A 337 -13.68 -15.68 -12.81
CA GLU A 337 -13.20 -14.31 -12.98
C GLU A 337 -13.57 -13.43 -11.80
N GLU A 338 -12.79 -12.37 -11.59
CA GLU A 338 -13.03 -11.38 -10.53
C GLU A 338 -14.20 -10.46 -10.91
N LYS A 339 -14.93 -9.95 -9.91
CA LYS A 339 -15.97 -8.93 -10.06
C LYS A 339 -17.08 -9.30 -11.06
N ALA A 340 -17.40 -8.40 -11.98
CA ALA A 340 -18.46 -8.57 -12.96
C ALA A 340 -18.15 -9.68 -13.99
N PRO A 341 -19.17 -10.30 -14.60
CA PRO A 341 -19.02 -11.37 -15.56
C PRO A 341 -18.66 -10.85 -16.96
N ILE A 342 -17.40 -10.53 -17.20
CA ILE A 342 -16.92 -9.98 -18.49
C ILE A 342 -16.68 -11.10 -19.52
N VAL A 343 -15.96 -12.16 -19.12
CA VAL A 343 -15.67 -13.31 -19.98
C VAL A 343 -16.88 -14.23 -20.05
N GLU A 344 -17.55 -14.45 -18.94
CA GLU A 344 -18.77 -15.28 -18.84
C GLU A 344 -19.86 -14.80 -19.81
N ASP A 345 -20.13 -13.48 -19.85
CA ASP A 345 -21.19 -12.91 -20.69
C ASP A 345 -20.84 -13.02 -22.18
N GLN A 346 -19.57 -12.82 -22.57
CA GLN A 346 -19.14 -13.00 -23.96
C GLN A 346 -19.30 -14.47 -24.42
N ILE A 347 -18.97 -15.44 -23.54
CA ILE A 347 -19.16 -16.87 -23.84
C ILE A 347 -20.65 -17.17 -23.97
N LYS A 348 -21.49 -16.72 -23.04
CA LYS A 348 -22.96 -16.92 -23.11
C LYS A 348 -23.56 -16.33 -24.38
N ALA A 349 -23.18 -15.08 -24.71
CA ALA A 349 -23.66 -14.43 -25.94
C ALA A 349 -23.26 -15.18 -27.20
N ALA A 350 -22.04 -15.69 -27.28
CA ALA A 350 -21.54 -16.45 -28.41
C ALA A 350 -22.22 -17.82 -28.58
N LEU A 351 -22.59 -18.47 -27.47
CA LEU A 351 -23.21 -19.80 -27.48
C LEU A 351 -24.73 -19.73 -27.64
N PHE A 352 -25.42 -18.63 -27.36
CA PHE A 352 -26.87 -18.52 -27.29
C PHE A 352 -27.59 -19.06 -28.52
N ASN A 353 -27.09 -18.75 -29.71
CA ASN A 353 -27.66 -19.21 -30.98
C ASN A 353 -26.91 -20.40 -31.59
N ARG A 354 -25.98 -21.00 -30.88
CA ARG A 354 -25.24 -22.20 -31.32
C ARG A 354 -25.89 -23.44 -30.68
N HIS A 355 -26.42 -24.35 -31.45
CA HIS A 355 -27.02 -25.65 -30.98
C HIS A 355 -25.97 -26.71 -30.66
N ALA A 356 -24.75 -26.29 -30.29
CA ALA A 356 -23.62 -27.15 -29.97
C ALA A 356 -23.37 -27.24 -28.46
N LYS A 357 -22.70 -28.32 -27.99
CA LYS A 357 -22.11 -28.32 -26.65
C LYS A 357 -21.11 -27.15 -26.49
N PRO A 358 -20.90 -26.62 -25.27
CA PRO A 358 -21.47 -27.06 -24.00
C PRO A 358 -22.90 -26.55 -23.78
N ALA A 359 -23.68 -27.37 -23.04
CA ALA A 359 -25.06 -27.03 -22.73
C ALA A 359 -25.23 -26.00 -21.61
N ARG A 360 -24.21 -25.76 -20.81
CA ARG A 360 -24.25 -24.90 -19.65
C ARG A 360 -23.00 -24.01 -19.57
N VAL A 361 -23.23 -22.78 -19.17
CA VAL A 361 -22.17 -21.84 -18.78
C VAL A 361 -22.51 -21.29 -17.39
N THR A 362 -21.64 -21.56 -16.42
CA THR A 362 -21.77 -21.14 -15.02
C THR A 362 -20.57 -20.26 -14.64
N GLY A 363 -20.73 -19.47 -13.62
CA GLY A 363 -19.67 -18.58 -13.16
C GLY A 363 -20.14 -17.80 -11.94
N LYS A 364 -20.69 -16.59 -12.10
CA LYS A 364 -21.27 -15.85 -10.96
C LYS A 364 -22.50 -16.53 -10.40
N THR A 365 -23.24 -17.21 -11.25
CA THR A 365 -24.38 -18.04 -10.87
C THR A 365 -24.24 -19.46 -11.43
N ASP A 366 -24.89 -20.41 -10.79
CA ASP A 366 -25.08 -21.76 -11.31
C ASP A 366 -26.18 -21.81 -12.38
N ASP A 367 -26.44 -23.00 -12.89
CA ASP A 367 -27.48 -23.31 -13.91
C ASP A 367 -28.91 -23.10 -13.43
N ARG A 368 -29.12 -22.85 -12.14
CA ARG A 368 -30.42 -22.53 -11.51
C ARG A 368 -30.54 -21.08 -11.07
N GLY A 369 -29.54 -20.21 -11.41
CA GLY A 369 -29.50 -18.80 -11.02
C GLY A 369 -29.09 -18.56 -9.56
N ARG A 370 -28.58 -19.58 -8.85
CA ARG A 370 -28.10 -19.39 -7.47
C ARG A 370 -26.67 -18.86 -7.49
N PRO A 371 -26.31 -17.97 -6.53
CA PRO A 371 -24.93 -17.47 -6.41
C PRO A 371 -23.90 -18.61 -6.32
N LEU A 372 -22.85 -18.57 -7.14
CA LEU A 372 -21.77 -19.56 -7.17
C LEU A 372 -20.42 -18.90 -6.83
N LEU A 373 -19.97 -17.93 -7.63
CA LEU A 373 -18.76 -17.15 -7.38
C LEU A 373 -19.13 -15.70 -7.07
N PRO A 374 -18.66 -15.13 -5.93
CA PRO A 374 -19.03 -13.77 -5.56
C PRO A 374 -18.46 -12.74 -6.54
N ALA A 375 -19.24 -11.66 -6.77
CA ALA A 375 -18.77 -10.43 -7.42
C ALA A 375 -18.25 -9.38 -6.41
N VAL A 376 -18.45 -9.64 -5.11
CA VAL A 376 -18.07 -8.73 -4.02
C VAL A 376 -16.65 -9.03 -3.55
N MET A 377 -15.86 -7.98 -3.34
CA MET A 377 -14.46 -8.06 -2.91
C MET A 377 -13.61 -8.88 -3.89
N GLU A 378 -12.78 -9.78 -3.42
CA GLU A 378 -11.87 -10.61 -4.20
C GLU A 378 -12.21 -12.10 -4.07
N LEU A 379 -11.82 -12.89 -5.05
CA LEU A 379 -11.86 -14.34 -4.96
C LEU A 379 -10.70 -14.84 -4.08
N SER A 380 -10.85 -16.07 -3.60
CA SER A 380 -9.78 -16.79 -2.91
C SER A 380 -9.73 -18.24 -3.39
N PRO A 381 -8.57 -18.92 -3.25
CA PRO A 381 -8.45 -20.33 -3.61
C PRO A 381 -9.51 -21.23 -2.97
N LEU A 382 -9.90 -20.95 -1.71
CA LEU A 382 -10.95 -21.71 -1.03
C LEU A 382 -12.32 -21.53 -1.69
N ARG A 383 -12.69 -20.29 -2.06
CA ARG A 383 -13.95 -20.03 -2.76
C ARG A 383 -13.99 -20.69 -4.13
N VAL A 384 -12.87 -20.65 -4.84
CA VAL A 384 -12.70 -21.34 -6.12
C VAL A 384 -12.80 -22.85 -5.92
N ALA A 385 -12.16 -23.44 -4.92
CA ALA A 385 -12.25 -24.86 -4.58
C ALA A 385 -13.69 -25.30 -4.26
N GLN A 386 -14.45 -24.49 -3.51
CA GLN A 386 -15.86 -24.74 -3.20
C GLN A 386 -16.73 -24.72 -4.47
N ALA A 387 -16.55 -23.73 -5.34
CA ALA A 387 -17.28 -23.63 -6.59
C ALA A 387 -16.96 -24.83 -7.51
N LEU A 388 -15.67 -25.12 -7.71
CA LEU A 388 -15.22 -26.25 -8.52
C LEU A 388 -15.78 -27.59 -8.02
N ALA A 389 -15.66 -27.88 -6.72
CA ALA A 389 -16.15 -29.09 -6.11
C ALA A 389 -17.69 -29.28 -6.27
N SER A 390 -18.44 -28.16 -6.28
CA SER A 390 -19.88 -28.19 -6.48
C SER A 390 -20.31 -28.56 -7.92
N ARG A 391 -19.38 -28.45 -8.88
CA ARG A 391 -19.64 -28.77 -10.31
C ARG A 391 -19.09 -30.12 -10.75
N ILE A 392 -18.28 -30.79 -9.94
CA ILE A 392 -17.77 -32.13 -10.22
C ILE A 392 -18.81 -33.17 -9.81
N THR A 393 -19.29 -33.93 -10.80
CA THR A 393 -20.35 -34.91 -10.60
C THR A 393 -19.86 -36.32 -10.28
N GLN A 394 -18.65 -36.65 -10.72
CA GLN A 394 -17.99 -37.94 -10.43
C GLN A 394 -16.68 -37.63 -9.70
N ASP A 395 -16.46 -38.26 -8.57
CA ASP A 395 -15.31 -38.00 -7.72
C ASP A 395 -14.51 -39.26 -7.40
N PRO A 396 -13.61 -39.67 -8.30
CA PRO A 396 -12.69 -40.78 -8.06
C PRO A 396 -11.51 -40.40 -7.12
N VAL A 397 -11.38 -39.12 -6.73
CA VAL A 397 -10.19 -38.57 -6.07
C VAL A 397 -10.42 -38.18 -4.59
N GLY A 398 -11.69 -38.19 -4.13
CA GLY A 398 -12.06 -37.85 -2.75
C GLY A 398 -12.03 -36.35 -2.43
N ILE A 399 -12.44 -35.52 -3.37
CA ILE A 399 -12.50 -34.04 -3.27
C ILE A 399 -13.29 -33.55 -2.05
N PRO A 400 -14.49 -34.09 -1.69
CA PRO A 400 -15.25 -33.62 -0.52
C PRO A 400 -14.48 -33.74 0.78
N THR A 401 -13.70 -34.80 0.97
CA THR A 401 -12.90 -35.00 2.18
C THR A 401 -11.78 -33.96 2.27
N ARG A 402 -11.10 -33.67 1.17
CA ARG A 402 -10.04 -32.64 1.10
C ARG A 402 -10.63 -31.25 1.27
N LEU A 403 -11.76 -30.97 0.62
CA LEU A 403 -12.47 -29.70 0.78
C LEU A 403 -12.94 -29.47 2.23
N MET A 404 -13.48 -30.51 2.90
CA MET A 404 -13.88 -30.39 4.31
C MET A 404 -12.69 -30.07 5.20
N ALA A 405 -11.51 -30.64 4.94
CA ALA A 405 -10.30 -30.30 5.67
C ALA A 405 -9.89 -28.82 5.47
N LEU A 406 -9.98 -28.30 4.25
CA LEU A 406 -9.72 -26.89 3.96
C LEU A 406 -10.74 -25.97 4.64
N VAL A 407 -12.02 -26.30 4.55
CA VAL A 407 -13.09 -25.55 5.22
C VAL A 407 -12.95 -25.57 6.74
N LYS A 408 -12.55 -26.70 7.32
CA LYS A 408 -12.32 -26.83 8.77
C LYS A 408 -11.16 -25.91 9.21
N ARG A 409 -10.06 -25.84 8.45
CA ARG A 409 -8.97 -24.93 8.72
C ARG A 409 -9.41 -23.46 8.65
N ALA A 410 -10.19 -23.10 7.63
CA ALA A 410 -10.70 -21.75 7.44
C ALA A 410 -11.80 -21.33 8.43
N ARG A 411 -12.47 -22.30 9.08
CA ARG A 411 -13.53 -22.07 10.08
C ARG A 411 -13.03 -21.81 11.48
N GLN A 412 -11.75 -21.57 11.70
CA GLN A 412 -11.33 -20.97 12.95
C GLN A 412 -11.93 -19.57 12.99
N ASP A 413 -13.07 -19.45 13.67
CA ASP A 413 -13.86 -18.23 13.84
C ASP A 413 -13.06 -17.21 14.66
N GLY A 414 -12.03 -16.67 14.07
CA GLY A 414 -11.24 -15.59 14.60
C GLY A 414 -11.94 -14.25 14.36
N HIS A 415 -13.05 -14.01 15.02
CA HIS A 415 -13.45 -12.64 15.27
C HIS A 415 -12.54 -12.13 16.38
N SER A 416 -11.56 -11.32 16.01
CA SER A 416 -10.76 -10.61 16.98
C SER A 416 -11.68 -9.71 17.80
N ALA A 417 -11.78 -9.96 19.09
CA ALA A 417 -12.40 -9.05 20.04
C ALA A 417 -11.50 -7.86 20.37
N PHE A 418 -10.27 -7.87 19.85
CA PHE A 418 -9.26 -6.86 20.15
C PHE A 418 -9.41 -5.60 19.27
N PRO A 419 -9.10 -4.40 19.80
CA PRO A 419 -9.09 -3.19 19.02
C PRO A 419 -8.03 -3.26 17.91
N GLY A 420 -8.39 -2.81 16.72
CA GLY A 420 -7.48 -2.74 15.57
C GLY A 420 -6.72 -1.42 15.52
N ARG A 421 -5.59 -1.41 14.82
CA ARG A 421 -4.81 -0.19 14.57
C ARG A 421 -5.35 0.55 13.34
N LYS A 422 -6.03 1.67 13.59
CA LYS A 422 -6.56 2.54 12.53
C LYS A 422 -5.45 3.46 11.98
N PRO A 423 -5.49 3.81 10.68
CA PRO A 423 -4.64 4.88 10.14
C PRO A 423 -4.88 6.20 10.88
N TYR A 424 -3.80 6.93 11.15
CA TYR A 424 -3.87 8.21 11.84
C TYR A 424 -2.76 9.16 11.38
N PHE A 425 -2.87 10.44 11.69
CA PHE A 425 -1.89 11.45 11.37
C PHE A 425 -0.49 11.13 11.94
N CYS A 426 0.55 11.47 11.20
CA CYS A 426 1.92 11.34 11.68
C CYS A 426 2.16 12.21 12.92
N ALA A 427 3.17 11.86 13.73
CA ALA A 427 3.61 12.70 14.83
C ALA A 427 4.01 14.11 14.33
N GLY A 428 3.39 15.15 14.85
CA GLY A 428 3.61 16.54 14.42
C GLY A 428 3.15 16.82 12.98
N CYS A 429 2.11 16.12 12.52
CA CYS A 429 1.53 16.35 11.20
C CYS A 429 0.83 17.71 11.13
N PRO A 430 1.02 18.51 10.05
CA PRO A 430 0.30 19.78 9.88
C PRO A 430 -1.22 19.61 9.90
N HIS A 431 -1.73 18.46 9.45
CA HIS A 431 -3.17 18.21 9.41
C HIS A 431 -3.81 18.04 10.79
N ASN A 432 -3.05 17.77 11.86
CA ASN A 432 -3.56 17.79 13.22
C ASN A 432 -4.16 19.16 13.60
N ARG A 433 -3.69 20.24 12.96
CA ARG A 433 -4.18 21.61 13.17
C ARG A 433 -5.00 22.11 11.99
N SER A 434 -4.50 21.97 10.77
CA SER A 434 -5.12 22.55 9.58
C SER A 434 -6.52 22.01 9.29
N THR A 435 -6.85 20.77 9.74
CA THR A 435 -8.18 20.19 9.59
C THR A 435 -9.17 20.58 10.70
N ARG A 436 -8.71 21.23 11.77
CA ARG A 436 -9.61 21.71 12.83
C ARG A 436 -10.63 22.68 12.28
N THR A 437 -11.82 22.62 12.83
CA THR A 437 -12.97 23.41 12.43
C THR A 437 -13.54 24.08 13.67
N PRO A 438 -13.85 25.40 13.65
CA PRO A 438 -14.43 26.11 14.79
C PRO A 438 -15.74 25.49 15.25
N ASP A 439 -16.11 25.74 16.48
CA ASP A 439 -17.38 25.28 17.04
C ASP A 439 -18.57 25.82 16.22
N GLY A 440 -19.57 24.96 16.05
CA GLY A 440 -20.75 25.25 15.23
C GLY A 440 -20.51 25.18 13.72
N SER A 441 -19.30 24.85 13.25
CA SER A 441 -18.99 24.73 11.83
C SER A 441 -18.78 23.27 11.41
N LEU A 442 -18.91 23.00 10.10
CA LEU A 442 -18.68 21.70 9.48
C LEU A 442 -17.57 21.83 8.42
N ALA A 443 -16.91 20.72 8.12
CA ALA A 443 -15.94 20.66 7.04
C ALA A 443 -16.25 19.53 6.05
N GLY A 444 -15.96 19.77 4.77
CA GLY A 444 -15.85 18.77 3.73
C GLY A 444 -14.41 18.23 3.65
N GLY A 445 -14.29 16.93 3.42
CA GLY A 445 -13.02 16.27 3.13
C GLY A 445 -12.75 16.16 1.63
N GLY A 446 -11.55 15.74 1.28
CA GLY A 446 -11.12 15.47 -0.08
C GLY A 446 -10.11 14.31 -0.09
N ILE A 447 -9.45 14.08 -1.23
CA ILE A 447 -8.47 13.00 -1.38
C ILE A 447 -7.09 13.49 -0.93
N GLY A 448 -6.54 12.83 0.08
CA GLY A 448 -5.22 13.14 0.65
C GLY A 448 -5.12 12.70 2.11
N CYS A 449 -3.97 12.94 2.75
CA CYS A 449 -3.80 12.61 4.19
C CYS A 449 -4.84 13.30 5.09
N HIS A 450 -5.35 14.46 4.68
CA HIS A 450 -6.41 15.18 5.41
C HIS A 450 -7.75 14.41 5.44
N ALA A 451 -7.96 13.43 4.55
CA ALA A 451 -9.11 12.54 4.62
C ALA A 451 -9.17 11.73 5.93
N LEU A 452 -8.05 11.54 6.63
CA LEU A 452 -8.04 10.91 7.95
C LEU A 452 -8.89 11.66 8.98
N ALA A 453 -9.17 12.95 8.75
CA ALA A 453 -10.10 13.72 9.58
C ALA A 453 -11.52 13.14 9.62
N LEU A 454 -11.95 12.39 8.59
CA LEU A 454 -13.25 11.69 8.56
C LEU A 454 -13.39 10.64 9.67
N SER A 455 -12.26 10.07 10.12
CA SER A 455 -12.25 9.07 11.20
C SER A 455 -12.05 9.67 12.60
N VAL A 456 -11.93 11.01 12.71
CA VAL A 456 -11.75 11.75 13.96
C VAL A 456 -12.95 12.68 14.17
N PRO A 457 -13.96 12.28 14.95
CA PRO A 457 -15.22 13.03 15.07
C PRO A 457 -15.06 14.49 15.51
N GLU A 458 -14.05 14.78 16.33
CA GLU A 458 -13.73 16.10 16.85
C GLU A 458 -13.34 17.11 15.76
N LEU A 459 -12.87 16.60 14.61
CA LEU A 459 -12.50 17.43 13.46
C LEU A 459 -13.69 17.79 12.56
N LYS A 460 -14.88 17.27 12.85
CA LYS A 460 -16.16 17.64 12.22
C LYS A 460 -16.13 17.60 10.68
N THR A 461 -15.32 16.73 10.12
CA THR A 461 -15.26 16.48 8.67
C THR A 461 -16.25 15.38 8.33
N SER A 462 -17.26 15.69 7.49
CA SER A 462 -18.43 14.82 7.32
C SER A 462 -18.57 14.21 5.92
N THR A 463 -17.93 14.78 4.91
CA THR A 463 -18.06 14.34 3.51
C THR A 463 -16.70 14.23 2.84
N PHE A 464 -16.66 13.50 1.73
CA PHE A 464 -15.50 13.49 0.84
C PHE A 464 -15.96 13.47 -0.62
N SER A 465 -15.09 13.91 -1.52
CA SER A 465 -15.33 13.86 -2.96
C SER A 465 -14.08 13.33 -3.69
N GLN A 466 -14.23 13.04 -4.98
CA GLN A 466 -13.12 12.74 -5.89
C GLN A 466 -12.21 13.96 -6.06
N MET A 467 -10.97 13.74 -6.50
CA MET A 467 -10.03 14.81 -6.80
C MET A 467 -10.60 15.78 -7.82
N GLY A 468 -10.71 17.06 -7.45
CA GLY A 468 -11.28 18.14 -8.26
C GLY A 468 -12.78 18.34 -8.09
N GLY A 469 -13.41 17.60 -7.18
CA GLY A 469 -14.82 17.80 -6.81
C GLY A 469 -15.02 18.41 -5.42
N GLU A 470 -13.93 18.71 -4.73
CA GLU A 470 -13.94 19.22 -3.36
C GLU A 470 -14.72 20.53 -3.28
N GLY A 471 -15.71 20.59 -2.39
CA GLY A 471 -16.62 21.73 -2.21
C GLY A 471 -17.82 21.77 -3.16
N VAL A 472 -17.78 21.10 -4.32
CA VAL A 472 -18.90 21.11 -5.28
C VAL A 472 -20.12 20.35 -4.76
N GLN A 473 -19.92 19.37 -3.87
CA GLN A 473 -21.04 18.74 -3.16
C GLN A 473 -21.84 19.75 -2.33
N TRP A 474 -21.15 20.69 -1.69
CA TRP A 474 -21.78 21.78 -0.96
C TRP A 474 -22.54 22.73 -1.88
N VAL A 475 -21.96 23.10 -3.01
CA VAL A 475 -22.64 23.91 -4.04
C VAL A 475 -24.02 23.34 -4.38
N GLY A 476 -24.12 22.02 -4.49
CA GLY A 476 -25.38 21.33 -4.76
C GLY A 476 -26.29 21.22 -3.54
N ALA A 477 -25.75 21.18 -2.30
CA ALA A 477 -26.51 20.98 -1.08
C ALA A 477 -26.96 22.28 -0.41
N GLU A 478 -26.16 23.34 -0.54
CA GLU A 478 -26.39 24.65 0.11
C GLU A 478 -27.80 25.21 -0.05
N PRO A 479 -28.42 25.24 -1.27
CA PRO A 479 -29.77 25.78 -1.45
C PRO A 479 -30.86 25.03 -0.66
N PHE A 480 -30.56 23.84 -0.16
CA PHE A 480 -31.49 22.95 0.56
C PHE A 480 -31.09 22.75 2.02
N SER A 481 -30.03 23.41 2.49
CA SER A 481 -29.52 23.30 3.85
C SER A 481 -29.89 24.53 4.68
N THR A 482 -30.03 24.33 5.98
CA THR A 482 -30.10 25.44 6.96
C THR A 482 -28.70 25.88 7.44
N THR A 483 -27.66 25.13 7.07
CA THR A 483 -26.27 25.48 7.34
C THR A 483 -25.89 26.65 6.42
N ALA A 484 -25.39 27.73 6.98
CA ALA A 484 -25.07 28.94 6.22
C ALA A 484 -23.71 28.88 5.50
N HIS A 485 -22.79 28.04 6.00
CA HIS A 485 -21.40 28.00 5.53
C HIS A 485 -20.72 26.67 5.90
N ILE A 486 -19.78 26.22 5.08
CA ILE A 486 -18.87 25.12 5.40
C ILE A 486 -17.41 25.48 5.11
N PHE A 487 -16.48 24.79 5.76
CA PHE A 487 -15.09 24.72 5.35
C PHE A 487 -14.85 23.53 4.41
N GLN A 488 -13.99 23.69 3.42
CA GLN A 488 -13.59 22.58 2.53
C GLN A 488 -12.09 22.35 2.59
N ASN A 489 -11.67 21.21 3.10
CA ASN A 489 -10.27 20.81 3.08
C ASN A 489 -9.86 20.37 1.67
N LEU A 490 -8.78 20.92 1.14
CA LEU A 490 -8.25 20.68 -0.20
C LEU A 490 -6.72 20.57 -0.14
N GLY A 491 -6.16 19.42 -0.46
CA GLY A 491 -4.71 19.23 -0.48
C GLY A 491 -4.05 19.95 -1.66
N ASP A 492 -2.78 20.36 -1.49
CA ASP A 492 -1.97 20.99 -2.54
C ASP A 492 -1.83 20.12 -3.80
N GLY A 493 -1.64 18.81 -3.64
CA GLY A 493 -1.63 17.87 -4.77
C GLY A 493 -2.95 17.88 -5.55
N THR A 494 -4.09 17.88 -4.88
CA THR A 494 -5.40 17.95 -5.53
C THR A 494 -5.65 19.33 -6.13
N TYR A 495 -5.22 20.40 -5.50
CA TYR A 495 -5.29 21.76 -6.05
C TYR A 495 -4.60 21.81 -7.42
N GLN A 496 -3.36 21.27 -7.52
CA GLN A 496 -2.60 21.21 -8.77
C GLN A 496 -3.26 20.29 -9.81
N HIS A 497 -3.78 19.15 -9.37
CA HIS A 497 -4.40 18.16 -10.24
C HIS A 497 -5.66 18.69 -10.94
N SER A 498 -6.61 19.23 -10.21
CA SER A 498 -7.91 19.69 -10.74
C SER A 498 -8.74 20.53 -9.75
N GLY A 499 -8.27 20.76 -8.53
CA GLY A 499 -9.06 21.41 -7.47
C GLY A 499 -9.41 22.86 -7.74
N LEU A 500 -8.62 23.56 -8.55
CA LEU A 500 -8.92 24.95 -8.97
C LEU A 500 -10.26 25.06 -9.72
N LEU A 501 -10.65 24.03 -10.47
CA LEU A 501 -11.94 24.00 -11.17
C LEU A 501 -13.13 23.94 -10.20
N ALA A 502 -12.97 23.25 -9.06
CA ALA A 502 -13.99 23.19 -8.02
C ALA A 502 -14.20 24.57 -7.35
N ILE A 503 -13.11 25.31 -7.11
CA ILE A 503 -13.17 26.69 -6.59
C ILE A 503 -13.89 27.60 -7.57
N ARG A 504 -13.55 27.53 -8.86
CA ARG A 504 -14.23 28.28 -9.93
C ARG A 504 -15.72 27.94 -10.00
N ALA A 505 -16.09 26.67 -9.85
CA ALA A 505 -17.50 26.25 -9.83
C ALA A 505 -18.26 26.85 -8.63
N ALA A 506 -17.65 26.89 -7.44
CA ALA A 506 -18.25 27.50 -6.27
C ALA A 506 -18.44 29.01 -6.43
N ILE A 507 -17.44 29.70 -7.02
CA ILE A 507 -17.54 31.14 -7.33
C ILE A 507 -18.69 31.40 -8.34
N ALA A 508 -18.75 30.58 -9.40
CA ALA A 508 -19.80 30.72 -10.42
C ALA A 508 -21.22 30.49 -9.84
N ALA A 509 -21.33 29.68 -8.80
CA ALA A 509 -22.58 29.39 -8.09
C ALA A 509 -22.91 30.45 -7.00
N GLY A 510 -21.96 31.30 -6.61
CA GLY A 510 -22.12 32.24 -5.50
C GLY A 510 -22.24 31.58 -4.13
N SER A 511 -21.65 30.40 -3.95
CA SER A 511 -21.76 29.61 -2.71
C SER A 511 -20.98 30.23 -1.55
N ASN A 512 -21.54 30.08 -0.33
CA ASN A 512 -20.85 30.47 0.91
C ASN A 512 -19.95 29.30 1.42
N ILE A 513 -18.66 29.40 1.11
CA ILE A 513 -17.69 28.35 1.41
C ILE A 513 -16.29 28.92 1.60
N THR A 514 -15.56 28.37 2.59
CA THR A 514 -14.13 28.66 2.76
C THR A 514 -13.30 27.44 2.36
N PHE A 515 -12.53 27.56 1.28
CA PHE A 515 -11.56 26.53 0.92
C PHE A 515 -10.31 26.63 1.79
N LYS A 516 -9.96 25.55 2.48
CA LYS A 516 -8.67 25.42 3.18
C LYS A 516 -7.71 24.65 2.29
N ILE A 517 -6.78 25.35 1.64
CA ILE A 517 -5.75 24.76 0.79
C ILE A 517 -4.59 24.36 1.70
N LEU A 518 -4.46 23.06 1.92
CA LEU A 518 -3.53 22.46 2.86
C LEU A 518 -2.20 22.20 2.17
N TYR A 519 -1.39 23.27 2.06
CA TYR A 519 -0.10 23.23 1.40
C TYR A 519 0.96 22.60 2.31
N ASN A 520 1.39 21.38 1.96
CA ASN A 520 2.40 20.65 2.74
C ASN A 520 3.66 20.26 1.94
N ASP A 521 3.81 20.81 0.74
CA ASP A 521 4.96 20.67 -0.15
C ASP A 521 5.28 19.20 -0.52
N ALA A 522 4.25 18.34 -0.56
CA ALA A 522 4.41 16.93 -0.93
C ALA A 522 3.07 16.25 -1.24
N VAL A 523 3.04 15.39 -2.23
CA VAL A 523 1.95 14.40 -2.38
C VAL A 523 2.17 13.30 -1.34
N ALA A 524 1.80 13.61 -0.09
CA ALA A 524 2.23 12.87 1.08
C ALA A 524 1.64 11.44 1.16
N MET A 525 0.44 11.22 0.62
CA MET A 525 -0.26 9.94 0.73
C MET A 525 0.41 8.83 -0.07
N THR A 526 0.99 9.14 -1.22
CA THR A 526 1.64 8.18 -2.11
C THR A 526 3.15 8.04 -1.90
N GLY A 527 3.73 8.74 -0.90
CA GLY A 527 5.13 8.58 -0.52
C GLY A 527 5.95 9.86 -0.46
N GLY A 528 5.33 11.04 -0.62
CA GLY A 528 6.00 12.34 -0.48
C GLY A 528 6.69 12.80 -1.77
N GLN A 529 6.12 12.45 -2.92
CA GLN A 529 6.58 12.97 -4.21
C GLN A 529 6.27 14.47 -4.31
N PRO A 530 7.05 15.24 -5.09
CA PRO A 530 6.67 16.61 -5.43
C PRO A 530 5.36 16.62 -6.23
N ALA A 531 4.54 17.64 -6.07
CA ALA A 531 3.39 17.86 -6.95
C ALA A 531 3.88 18.34 -8.32
N GLU A 532 3.27 17.82 -9.39
CA GLU A 532 3.61 18.23 -10.75
C GLU A 532 3.15 19.67 -11.02
N GLY A 533 3.99 20.45 -11.65
CA GLY A 533 3.70 21.87 -11.92
C GLY A 533 3.64 22.73 -10.65
N ALA A 534 4.33 22.31 -9.59
CA ALA A 534 4.27 22.92 -8.26
C ALA A 534 4.31 24.46 -8.30
N ILE A 535 3.24 25.04 -7.79
CA ILE A 535 3.12 26.48 -7.55
C ILE A 535 3.33 26.71 -6.07
N ASP A 536 4.12 27.69 -5.72
CA ASP A 536 4.34 28.06 -4.32
C ASP A 536 3.08 28.72 -3.72
N PRO A 537 2.98 28.88 -2.40
CA PRO A 537 1.84 29.53 -1.76
C PRO A 537 1.52 30.93 -2.27
N LEU A 538 2.52 31.72 -2.69
CA LEU A 538 2.28 33.05 -3.28
C LEU A 538 1.69 32.94 -4.69
N GLY A 539 2.10 31.95 -5.46
CA GLY A 539 1.50 31.66 -6.77
C GLY A 539 0.04 31.25 -6.63
N ILE A 540 -0.28 30.37 -5.68
CA ILE A 540 -1.65 29.98 -5.34
C ILE A 540 -2.45 31.21 -4.90
N TYR A 541 -1.89 32.04 -4.04
CA TYR A 541 -2.53 33.27 -3.57
C TYR A 541 -2.95 34.18 -4.74
N ARG A 542 -2.04 34.43 -5.68
CA ARG A 542 -2.31 35.22 -6.89
C ARG A 542 -3.36 34.60 -7.78
N GLN A 543 -3.34 33.29 -7.95
CA GLN A 543 -4.34 32.56 -8.73
C GLN A 543 -5.73 32.73 -8.11
N LEU A 544 -5.88 32.56 -6.82
CA LEU A 544 -7.15 32.68 -6.11
C LEU A 544 -7.75 34.09 -6.23
N LEU A 545 -6.92 35.13 -6.10
CA LEU A 545 -7.35 36.50 -6.34
C LEU A 545 -7.81 36.71 -7.79
N ALA A 546 -7.07 36.16 -8.76
CA ALA A 546 -7.42 36.26 -10.18
C ALA A 546 -8.69 35.48 -10.54
N GLU A 547 -9.00 34.40 -9.83
CA GLU A 547 -10.25 33.64 -9.98
C GLU A 547 -11.46 34.40 -9.38
N GLY A 548 -11.23 35.39 -8.52
CA GLY A 548 -12.31 36.17 -7.91
C GLY A 548 -12.73 35.65 -6.52
N VAL A 549 -11.84 34.95 -5.82
CA VAL A 549 -12.06 34.59 -4.41
C VAL A 549 -12.15 35.85 -3.57
N GLY A 550 -13.21 36.03 -2.76
CA GLY A 550 -13.55 37.26 -2.05
C GLY A 550 -12.53 37.68 -0.99
N ASP A 551 -11.99 36.75 -0.25
CA ASP A 551 -10.89 36.95 0.70
C ASP A 551 -9.95 35.75 0.68
N VAL A 552 -8.63 36.03 0.69
CA VAL A 552 -7.58 35.02 0.76
C VAL A 552 -6.68 35.32 1.93
N ARG A 553 -6.37 34.31 2.75
CA ARG A 553 -5.42 34.39 3.85
C ARG A 553 -4.31 33.36 3.69
N LEU A 554 -3.08 33.76 4.00
CA LEU A 554 -1.95 32.86 4.11
C LEU A 554 -1.64 32.64 5.59
N VAL A 555 -1.70 31.39 6.03
CA VAL A 555 -1.39 30.96 7.40
C VAL A 555 -0.17 30.06 7.35
N SER A 556 0.87 30.34 8.14
CA SER A 556 2.15 29.61 8.09
C SER A 556 2.68 29.29 9.48
N ASP A 557 3.51 28.23 9.58
CA ASP A 557 4.31 27.95 10.79
C ASP A 557 5.53 28.88 10.91
N ASP A 558 5.84 29.65 9.87
CA ASP A 558 6.89 30.69 9.84
C ASP A 558 6.39 31.87 9.00
N PRO A 559 5.50 32.73 9.55
CA PRO A 559 4.89 33.81 8.79
C PRO A 559 5.91 34.87 8.34
N ASP A 560 6.97 35.10 9.10
CA ASP A 560 7.97 36.17 8.84
C ASP A 560 8.79 35.90 7.57
N ARG A 561 8.85 34.66 7.09
CA ARG A 561 9.53 34.34 5.85
C ARG A 561 8.79 34.81 4.59
N TRP A 562 7.51 35.20 4.72
CA TRP A 562 6.69 35.61 3.60
C TRP A 562 6.73 37.13 3.45
N PRO A 563 6.87 37.65 2.23
CA PRO A 563 6.77 39.08 1.97
C PRO A 563 5.34 39.59 2.17
N ILE A 564 5.14 40.90 2.10
CA ILE A 564 3.79 41.47 2.01
C ILE A 564 3.05 40.81 0.84
N LEU A 565 1.84 40.31 1.10
CA LEU A 565 1.03 39.63 0.14
C LEU A 565 0.51 40.53 -0.97
N PRO A 566 0.07 40.01 -2.12
CA PRO A 566 -0.34 40.84 -3.28
C PRO A 566 -1.45 41.86 -3.02
N ASP A 567 -2.30 41.60 -2.03
CA ASP A 567 -3.36 42.53 -1.60
C ASP A 567 -2.99 43.41 -0.39
N GLY A 568 -1.73 43.42 -0.02
CA GLY A 568 -1.20 44.26 1.06
C GLY A 568 -1.31 43.62 2.45
N LYS A 569 -1.86 42.44 2.59
CA LYS A 569 -1.92 41.71 3.86
C LYS A 569 -0.55 41.11 4.25
N GLN A 570 -0.42 40.65 5.48
CA GLN A 570 0.70 39.83 5.97
C GLN A 570 0.27 38.40 6.16
N ALA A 571 1.22 37.46 6.07
CA ALA A 571 0.99 36.09 6.46
C ALA A 571 0.69 36.02 7.96
N ALA A 572 -0.26 35.21 8.36
CA ALA A 572 -0.66 34.99 9.75
C ALA A 572 0.04 33.78 10.35
N SER A 573 0.18 33.76 11.67
CA SER A 573 0.66 32.60 12.39
C SER A 573 -0.38 31.46 12.31
N ARG A 574 0.09 30.23 12.33
CA ARG A 574 -0.80 29.08 12.48
C ARG A 574 -1.60 29.10 13.79
N ASP A 575 -1.15 29.85 14.77
CA ASP A 575 -1.83 29.99 16.05
C ASP A 575 -3.10 30.87 15.93
N ASP A 576 -3.18 31.70 14.89
CA ASP A 576 -4.34 32.55 14.59
C ASP A 576 -5.42 31.83 13.74
N LEU A 577 -5.19 30.56 13.38
CA LEU A 577 -6.06 29.84 12.42
C LEU A 577 -7.53 29.83 12.84
N GLU A 578 -7.84 29.63 14.12
CA GLU A 578 -9.22 29.59 14.61
C GLU A 578 -9.89 30.96 14.46
N ALA A 579 -9.23 32.03 14.86
CA ALA A 579 -9.74 33.40 14.72
C ALA A 579 -10.01 33.74 13.24
N ILE A 580 -9.07 33.39 12.36
CA ILE A 580 -9.21 33.59 10.90
C ILE A 580 -10.40 32.80 10.36
N GLN A 581 -10.59 31.57 10.78
CA GLN A 581 -11.73 30.75 10.34
C GLN A 581 -13.05 31.36 10.79
N LEU A 582 -13.13 31.89 12.02
CA LEU A 582 -14.31 32.56 12.51
C LEU A 582 -14.65 33.82 11.69
N GLU A 583 -13.63 34.64 11.38
CA GLU A 583 -13.80 35.83 10.52
C GLU A 583 -14.31 35.42 9.11
N MET A 584 -13.68 34.44 8.50
CA MET A 584 -13.99 34.03 7.11
C MET A 584 -15.32 33.32 6.99
N ARG A 585 -15.78 32.64 8.03
CA ARG A 585 -17.12 32.01 8.07
C ARG A 585 -18.25 33.04 7.88
N ASP A 586 -18.05 34.22 8.40
CA ASP A 586 -19.07 35.28 8.40
C ASP A 586 -19.01 36.14 7.11
N LEU A 587 -18.03 35.94 6.23
CA LEU A 587 -17.93 36.59 4.94
C LEU A 587 -18.81 35.88 3.88
N PRO A 588 -19.59 36.64 3.09
CA PRO A 588 -20.39 36.02 2.04
C PRO A 588 -19.54 35.59 0.84
N GLY A 589 -19.96 34.51 0.19
CA GLY A 589 -19.33 34.01 -1.02
C GLY A 589 -18.15 33.07 -0.76
N VAL A 590 -17.29 32.94 -1.77
CA VAL A 590 -16.12 32.02 -1.69
C VAL A 590 -14.91 32.72 -1.09
N THR A 591 -14.38 32.14 -0.04
CA THR A 591 -13.13 32.59 0.58
C THR A 591 -12.10 31.47 0.64
N ALA A 592 -10.82 31.75 0.90
CA ALA A 592 -9.78 30.75 0.93
C ALA A 592 -8.71 31.01 2.02
N ILE A 593 -8.28 29.94 2.69
CA ILE A 593 -7.14 29.91 3.60
C ILE A 593 -6.07 29.00 2.97
N ILE A 594 -4.91 29.54 2.70
CA ILE A 594 -3.72 28.75 2.35
C ILE A 594 -3.01 28.43 3.65
N TYR A 595 -3.10 27.19 4.13
CA TYR A 595 -2.37 26.73 5.31
C TYR A 595 -1.07 26.09 4.88
N GLU A 596 0.03 26.77 5.14
CA GLU A 596 1.36 26.35 4.72
C GLU A 596 2.16 25.80 5.90
N GLN A 597 2.49 24.52 5.81
CA GLN A 597 3.40 23.84 6.73
C GLN A 597 3.88 22.52 6.11
N THR A 598 5.19 22.34 5.95
CA THR A 598 5.77 21.14 5.33
C THR A 598 5.34 19.84 6.03
N CYS A 599 5.05 18.79 5.24
CA CYS A 599 4.71 17.45 5.72
C CYS A 599 5.71 16.92 6.75
N ALA A 600 5.23 16.41 7.90
CA ALA A 600 6.09 15.93 8.99
C ALA A 600 7.05 14.80 8.56
N ALA A 601 6.60 13.88 7.70
CA ALA A 601 7.44 12.83 7.17
C ALA A 601 8.54 13.38 6.25
N GLU A 602 8.20 14.41 5.46
CA GLU A 602 9.16 15.06 4.57
C GLU A 602 10.14 15.95 5.35
N LYS A 603 9.69 16.68 6.38
CA LYS A 603 10.60 17.38 7.33
C LYS A 603 11.65 16.42 7.89
N ARG A 604 11.24 15.20 8.30
CA ARG A 604 12.17 14.18 8.82
C ARG A 604 13.18 13.72 7.76
N ARG A 605 12.74 13.47 6.52
CA ARG A 605 13.62 13.06 5.41
C ARG A 605 14.63 14.17 5.08
N ARG A 606 14.16 15.41 4.92
CA ARG A 606 15.01 16.57 4.60
C ARG A 606 16.03 16.84 5.71
N ARG A 607 15.64 16.73 6.99
CA ARG A 607 16.57 16.81 8.13
C ARG A 607 17.63 15.72 8.11
N LYS A 608 17.27 14.48 7.78
CA LYS A 608 18.24 13.39 7.64
C LYS A 608 19.22 13.60 6.49
N ARG A 609 18.81 14.28 5.41
CA ARG A 609 19.66 14.64 4.28
C ARG A 609 20.44 15.95 4.48
N GLY A 610 20.23 16.65 5.57
CA GLY A 610 20.85 17.96 5.83
C GLY A 610 20.25 19.13 5.04
N GLU A 611 19.12 18.93 4.38
CA GLU A 611 18.41 19.94 3.57
C GLU A 611 17.53 20.87 4.41
N LEU A 612 17.23 20.47 5.63
CA LEU A 612 16.45 21.26 6.58
C LEU A 612 17.14 21.25 7.96
N PRO A 613 17.24 22.40 8.66
CA PRO A 613 17.82 22.46 9.98
C PRO A 613 17.04 21.62 10.99
N ASN A 614 17.76 20.95 11.87
CA ASN A 614 17.15 20.16 12.94
C ASN A 614 17.10 21.04 14.20
N PRO A 615 15.91 21.41 14.73
CA PRO A 615 15.82 22.26 15.91
C PRO A 615 16.67 21.75 17.08
N SER A 616 17.40 22.64 17.74
CA SER A 616 18.27 22.29 18.88
C SER A 616 17.49 21.92 20.12
N ARG A 617 16.28 22.48 20.28
CA ARG A 617 15.41 22.24 21.42
C ARG A 617 14.66 20.92 21.32
N ARG A 618 14.43 20.31 22.48
CA ARG A 618 13.59 19.13 22.68
C ARG A 618 12.65 19.35 23.85
N LEU A 619 11.51 18.71 23.81
CA LEU A 619 10.54 18.74 24.89
C LEU A 619 10.61 17.44 25.71
N PHE A 620 10.51 17.59 27.02
CA PHE A 620 10.40 16.49 27.97
C PHE A 620 9.20 16.77 28.88
N ILE A 621 8.39 15.75 29.16
CA ILE A 621 7.32 15.82 30.15
C ILE A 621 7.82 15.24 31.46
N ASN A 622 7.86 16.05 32.51
CA ASN A 622 8.27 15.58 33.85
C ASN A 622 7.14 14.75 34.46
N PRO A 623 7.30 13.43 34.62
CA PRO A 623 6.23 12.56 35.11
C PRO A 623 5.84 12.82 36.57
N ARG A 624 6.70 13.49 37.34
CA ARG A 624 6.40 13.88 38.72
C ARG A 624 5.47 15.08 38.84
N VAL A 625 5.41 15.89 37.79
CA VAL A 625 4.54 17.08 37.69
C VAL A 625 3.29 16.76 36.85
N CYS A 626 3.41 15.85 35.90
CA CYS A 626 2.33 15.46 35.02
C CYS A 626 1.16 14.84 35.80
N GLU A 627 -0.03 15.41 35.64
CA GLU A 627 -1.27 14.90 36.25
C GLU A 627 -1.96 13.81 35.41
N GLY A 628 -1.48 13.55 34.19
CA GLY A 628 -2.08 12.57 33.26
C GLY A 628 -3.37 13.06 32.62
N CYS A 629 -3.67 14.35 32.63
CA CYS A 629 -4.93 14.93 32.13
C CYS A 629 -5.18 14.72 30.62
N GLY A 630 -4.12 14.49 29.82
CA GLY A 630 -4.21 14.23 28.37
C GLY A 630 -4.35 15.47 27.51
N ASP A 631 -4.44 16.67 28.06
CA ASP A 631 -4.63 17.92 27.32
C ASP A 631 -3.60 18.12 26.21
N CYS A 632 -2.32 17.84 26.49
CA CYS A 632 -1.25 17.92 25.48
C CYS A 632 -1.49 17.01 24.25
N SER A 633 -2.13 15.85 24.43
CA SER A 633 -2.52 14.96 23.32
C SER A 633 -3.67 15.56 22.52
N VAL A 634 -4.70 16.08 23.20
CA VAL A 634 -5.88 16.69 22.56
C VAL A 634 -5.48 17.96 21.80
N GLN A 635 -4.67 18.84 22.44
CA GLN A 635 -4.20 20.09 21.81
C GLN A 635 -3.34 19.86 20.57
N SER A 636 -2.49 18.86 20.59
CA SER A 636 -1.59 18.61 19.46
C SER A 636 -2.11 17.60 18.45
N GLY A 637 -3.04 16.72 18.81
CA GLY A 637 -3.41 15.54 18.03
C GLY A 637 -2.22 14.60 17.77
N CYS A 638 -1.17 14.64 18.62
CA CYS A 638 0.12 14.03 18.29
C CYS A 638 0.33 12.68 18.95
N ILE A 639 0.49 11.63 18.13
CA ILE A 639 0.76 10.25 18.58
C ILE A 639 2.15 10.04 19.18
N ALA A 640 3.06 11.02 19.11
CA ALA A 640 4.33 10.96 19.83
C ALA A 640 4.17 11.17 21.35
N ILE A 641 3.01 11.68 21.78
CA ILE A 641 2.67 11.71 23.19
C ILE A 641 2.08 10.38 23.57
N GLN A 642 2.76 9.66 24.46
CA GLN A 642 2.43 8.29 24.83
C GLN A 642 2.11 8.21 26.32
N PRO A 643 1.34 7.18 26.75
CA PRO A 643 1.15 6.90 28.16
C PRO A 643 2.48 6.45 28.80
N LEU A 644 2.66 6.77 30.05
CA LEU A 644 3.74 6.30 30.88
C LEU A 644 3.14 5.77 32.18
N LYS A 645 3.13 4.44 32.34
CA LYS A 645 2.69 3.80 33.58
C LYS A 645 3.68 4.14 34.69
N THR A 646 3.21 4.68 35.78
CA THR A 646 4.00 5.01 36.97
C THR A 646 3.27 4.54 38.22
N GLU A 647 3.99 4.50 39.35
CA GLU A 647 3.39 4.20 40.66
C GLU A 647 2.32 5.24 41.07
N ASN A 648 2.29 6.40 40.43
CA ASN A 648 1.31 7.48 40.66
C ASN A 648 0.27 7.58 39.51
N GLY A 649 -0.05 6.47 38.89
CA GLY A 649 -0.98 6.39 37.78
C GLY A 649 -0.34 6.64 36.40
N ILE A 650 -1.19 6.73 35.38
CA ILE A 650 -0.76 6.89 33.99
C ILE A 650 -0.42 8.37 33.73
N LYS A 651 0.84 8.61 33.45
CA LYS A 651 1.39 9.91 33.09
C LYS A 651 1.56 10.01 31.56
N ARG A 652 2.19 11.08 31.09
CA ARG A 652 2.52 11.28 29.68
C ARG A 652 4.03 11.35 29.47
N ARG A 653 4.50 10.81 28.37
CA ARG A 653 5.88 10.97 27.88
C ARG A 653 5.87 11.34 26.41
N ILE A 654 6.95 11.94 25.93
CA ILE A 654 7.17 12.15 24.49
C ILE A 654 8.12 11.06 23.99
N ASP A 655 7.65 10.28 23.03
CA ASP A 655 8.55 9.40 22.27
C ASP A 655 9.49 10.26 21.41
N GLN A 656 10.74 10.35 21.84
CA GLN A 656 11.74 11.20 21.21
C GLN A 656 12.17 10.67 19.83
N SER A 657 11.96 9.38 19.57
CA SER A 657 12.26 8.75 18.27
C SER A 657 11.19 9.07 17.23
N ALA A 658 9.93 9.13 17.64
CA ALA A 658 8.79 9.47 16.79
C ALA A 658 8.58 10.99 16.65
N CYS A 659 9.00 11.81 17.63
CA CYS A 659 8.77 13.25 17.66
C CYS A 659 9.40 13.98 16.47
N ASN A 660 8.59 14.74 15.72
CA ASN A 660 8.99 15.56 14.58
C ASN A 660 9.24 17.03 14.94
N LYS A 661 9.28 17.38 16.26
CA LYS A 661 9.59 18.72 16.74
C LYS A 661 8.68 19.80 16.12
N ASP A 662 7.37 19.53 16.11
CA ASP A 662 6.34 20.47 15.70
C ASP A 662 5.97 21.45 16.83
N PHE A 663 6.11 21.01 18.08
CA PHE A 663 5.91 21.78 19.30
C PHE A 663 4.46 22.20 19.60
N SER A 664 3.48 21.83 18.81
CA SER A 664 2.06 22.14 19.08
C SER A 664 1.54 21.54 20.40
N CYS A 665 2.24 20.60 20.99
CA CYS A 665 1.93 20.09 22.32
C CYS A 665 2.15 21.10 23.47
N LEU A 666 2.78 22.25 23.20
CA LEU A 666 2.95 23.35 24.16
C LEU A 666 1.77 24.33 24.18
N GLU A 667 0.79 24.22 23.28
CA GLU A 667 -0.32 25.19 23.16
C GLU A 667 -1.22 25.25 24.41
N GLY A 668 -1.28 24.15 25.17
CA GLY A 668 -1.92 24.15 26.48
C GLY A 668 -1.02 24.71 27.57
N PHE A 669 -1.60 25.29 28.64
CA PHE A 669 -0.81 25.65 29.84
C PHE A 669 -0.55 24.36 30.64
N CYS A 670 0.67 23.86 30.59
CA CYS A 670 1.06 22.65 31.33
C CYS A 670 2.43 22.81 31.99
N PRO A 671 2.50 22.84 33.34
CA PRO A 671 3.75 23.05 34.10
C PRO A 671 4.70 21.83 34.03
N SER A 672 4.25 20.68 33.48
CA SER A 672 5.08 19.47 33.40
C SER A 672 6.04 19.47 32.22
N PHE A 673 5.86 20.37 31.24
CA PHE A 673 6.75 20.46 30.08
C PHE A 673 8.07 21.13 30.47
N VAL A 674 9.16 20.53 30.04
CA VAL A 674 10.52 21.04 30.17
C VAL A 674 11.12 21.16 28.79
N GLU A 675 11.60 22.35 28.44
CA GLU A 675 12.39 22.57 27.23
C GLU A 675 13.85 22.30 27.52
N VAL A 676 14.52 21.55 26.68
CA VAL A 676 15.94 21.24 26.78
C VAL A 676 16.65 21.72 25.52
N GLU A 677 17.45 22.77 25.68
CA GLU A 677 18.22 23.38 24.61
C GLU A 677 19.55 22.62 24.39
N GLY A 678 19.96 22.49 23.12
CA GLY A 678 21.23 21.90 22.77
C GLY A 678 21.34 20.39 23.05
N ALA A 679 20.24 19.72 23.44
CA ALA A 679 20.25 18.33 23.82
C ALA A 679 20.26 17.41 22.58
N ALA A 680 21.13 16.41 22.62
CA ALA A 680 21.13 15.28 21.71
C ALA A 680 20.70 14.01 22.47
N LEU A 681 20.05 13.08 21.76
CA LEU A 681 19.79 11.76 22.32
C LEU A 681 21.12 11.06 22.63
N ARG A 682 21.20 10.42 23.80
CA ARG A 682 22.37 9.60 24.14
C ARG A 682 22.53 8.50 23.10
N LYS A 683 23.70 8.46 22.49
CA LYS A 683 24.04 7.35 21.61
C LYS A 683 24.64 6.22 22.47
N PRO A 684 24.34 4.96 22.15
CA PRO A 684 25.00 3.83 22.77
C PRO A 684 26.53 3.93 22.64
N ASN A 685 27.26 3.43 23.61
CA ASN A 685 28.73 3.40 23.53
C ASN A 685 29.19 2.35 22.49
N LEU A 686 29.41 2.80 21.27
CA LEU A 686 29.75 1.96 20.14
C LEU A 686 31.02 1.11 20.39
N ALA A 687 32.04 1.69 21.04
CA ALA A 687 33.29 0.97 21.30
C ALA A 687 33.07 -0.22 22.25
N ARG A 688 32.28 -0.02 23.31
CA ARG A 688 31.87 -1.08 24.22
C ARG A 688 31.09 -2.18 23.51
N ILE A 689 30.13 -1.79 22.65
CA ILE A 689 29.27 -2.73 21.92
C ILE A 689 30.11 -3.55 20.95
N LEU A 690 30.99 -2.92 20.15
CA LEU A 690 31.88 -3.63 19.22
C LEU A 690 32.83 -4.61 19.94
N ALA A 691 33.31 -4.25 21.11
CA ALA A 691 34.12 -5.16 21.93
C ALA A 691 33.33 -6.40 22.42
N LEU A 692 32.05 -6.22 22.77
CA LEU A 692 31.15 -7.32 23.11
C LEU A 692 30.88 -8.22 21.92
N GLU A 693 30.63 -7.64 20.74
CA GLU A 693 30.35 -8.34 19.48
C GLU A 693 31.52 -9.23 19.07
N ALA A 694 32.76 -8.73 19.15
CA ALA A 694 33.96 -9.48 18.77
C ALA A 694 34.13 -10.77 19.56
N ASN A 695 33.70 -10.77 20.81
CA ASN A 695 33.86 -11.93 21.70
C ASN A 695 32.68 -12.91 21.66
N ARG A 696 31.47 -12.47 21.30
CA ARG A 696 30.25 -13.25 21.45
C ARG A 696 29.73 -13.85 20.15
N PHE A 697 30.00 -13.22 19.00
CA PHE A 697 29.44 -13.69 17.73
C PHE A 697 30.20 -14.88 17.13
N THR A 698 31.44 -15.09 17.49
CA THR A 698 32.32 -16.18 16.94
C THR A 698 31.89 -17.57 17.37
N SER A 699 31.13 -17.71 18.46
CA SER A 699 30.74 -18.99 19.05
C SER A 699 29.27 -19.35 18.82
N LEU A 700 28.54 -18.61 17.99
CA LEU A 700 27.13 -18.89 17.73
C LEU A 700 27.00 -20.10 16.80
N PRO A 701 26.33 -21.21 17.23
CA PRO A 701 26.07 -22.34 16.36
C PRO A 701 25.05 -21.98 15.25
N ASP A 702 25.17 -22.62 14.11
CA ASP A 702 24.14 -22.50 13.06
C ASP A 702 23.02 -23.52 13.34
N PRO A 703 21.76 -23.10 13.27
CA PRO A 703 20.61 -23.98 13.49
C PRO A 703 20.34 -24.86 12.27
N ALA A 704 19.63 -25.97 12.49
CA ALA A 704 19.10 -26.76 11.38
C ALA A 704 17.87 -26.01 10.79
N PRO A 705 17.85 -25.72 9.49
CA PRO A 705 16.69 -25.06 8.86
C PRO A 705 15.47 -26.00 8.82
N PRO A 706 14.26 -25.46 8.80
CA PRO A 706 13.05 -26.25 8.59
C PRO A 706 13.04 -26.88 7.19
N ARG A 707 12.44 -28.08 7.07
CA ARG A 707 12.33 -28.75 5.78
C ARG A 707 11.23 -28.13 4.92
N LEU A 708 11.54 -27.78 3.68
CA LEU A 708 10.58 -27.36 2.67
C LEU A 708 9.91 -28.59 2.06
N LYS A 709 8.71 -28.95 2.54
CA LYS A 709 7.86 -29.99 1.91
C LYS A 709 6.77 -29.41 1.02
N ASP A 710 6.19 -28.30 1.48
CA ASP A 710 5.18 -27.46 0.83
C ASP A 710 5.67 -26.00 0.91
N PRO A 711 5.04 -25.05 0.25
CA PRO A 711 5.40 -23.66 0.47
C PRO A 711 5.41 -23.29 1.95
N PHE A 712 6.54 -22.76 2.43
CA PHE A 712 6.69 -22.24 3.78
C PHE A 712 6.18 -20.81 3.82
N ASN A 713 5.21 -20.53 4.68
CA ASN A 713 4.45 -19.29 4.70
C ASN A 713 4.79 -18.45 5.92
N ILE A 714 5.32 -17.25 5.69
CA ILE A 714 5.69 -16.29 6.74
C ILE A 714 4.73 -15.10 6.69
N TYR A 715 4.10 -14.81 7.82
CA TYR A 715 3.27 -13.63 8.00
C TYR A 715 4.01 -12.61 8.85
N VAL A 716 4.28 -11.43 8.30
CA VAL A 716 4.91 -10.31 9.03
C VAL A 716 3.84 -9.28 9.34
N ALA A 717 3.65 -8.95 10.62
CA ALA A 717 2.66 -8.01 11.09
C ALA A 717 3.31 -6.83 11.80
N GLY A 718 2.95 -5.60 11.47
CA GLY A 718 3.51 -4.43 12.16
C GLY A 718 2.91 -3.09 11.75
N ILE A 719 3.52 -2.01 12.21
CA ILE A 719 3.04 -0.64 12.02
C ILE A 719 3.59 -0.03 10.74
N GLY A 720 2.73 0.65 9.99
CA GLY A 720 3.13 1.40 8.80
C GLY A 720 4.19 2.45 9.09
N GLY A 721 5.28 2.43 8.32
CA GLY A 721 6.43 3.32 8.48
C GLY A 721 7.56 2.79 9.37
N LEU A 722 7.40 1.62 10.02
CA LEU A 722 8.43 1.01 10.87
C LEU A 722 9.20 -0.15 10.20
N GLY A 723 9.21 -0.23 8.87
CA GLY A 723 10.10 -1.13 8.14
C GLY A 723 9.59 -2.55 7.93
N VAL A 724 8.31 -2.84 8.11
CA VAL A 724 7.69 -4.16 7.88
C VAL A 724 7.93 -4.66 6.45
N LEU A 725 7.73 -3.78 5.45
CA LEU A 725 7.97 -4.11 4.03
C LEU A 725 9.44 -4.45 3.75
N THR A 726 10.36 -3.85 4.50
CA THR A 726 11.79 -4.17 4.38
C THR A 726 12.07 -5.60 4.81
N VAL A 727 11.36 -6.11 5.84
CA VAL A 727 11.45 -7.52 6.25
C VAL A 727 11.03 -8.43 5.11
N GLY A 728 9.88 -8.18 4.48
CA GLY A 728 9.40 -8.93 3.32
C GLY A 728 10.41 -8.94 2.17
N ALA A 729 10.92 -7.76 1.80
CA ALA A 729 11.91 -7.62 0.74
C ALA A 729 13.24 -8.34 1.06
N LEU A 730 13.73 -8.29 2.31
CA LEU A 730 14.95 -8.98 2.73
C LEU A 730 14.79 -10.50 2.67
N LEU A 731 13.69 -11.03 3.23
CA LEU A 731 13.44 -12.47 3.23
C LEU A 731 13.19 -13.01 1.81
N GLY A 732 12.46 -12.25 0.99
CA GLY A 732 12.25 -12.60 -0.42
C GLY A 732 13.55 -12.60 -1.23
N SER A 733 14.39 -11.58 -1.05
CA SER A 733 15.72 -11.53 -1.68
C SER A 733 16.63 -12.65 -1.20
N ALA A 734 16.62 -12.97 0.09
CA ALA A 734 17.41 -14.07 0.64
C ALA A 734 16.97 -15.43 0.07
N ALA A 735 15.67 -15.69 -0.04
CA ALA A 735 15.15 -16.91 -0.65
C ALA A 735 15.60 -17.05 -2.12
N HIS A 736 15.58 -15.96 -2.87
CA HIS A 736 16.08 -15.94 -4.25
C HIS A 736 17.60 -16.21 -4.31
N HIS A 737 18.38 -15.66 -3.37
CA HIS A 737 19.82 -15.95 -3.28
C HIS A 737 20.13 -17.40 -2.96
N ASP A 738 19.27 -18.08 -2.18
CA ASP A 738 19.36 -19.53 -1.94
C ASP A 738 18.82 -20.38 -3.11
N GLY A 739 18.41 -19.76 -4.22
CA GLY A 739 17.87 -20.46 -5.40
C GLY A 739 16.47 -21.03 -5.18
N LEU A 740 15.73 -20.53 -4.19
CA LEU A 740 14.36 -20.95 -3.88
C LEU A 740 13.33 -20.14 -4.68
N THR A 741 12.18 -20.75 -4.93
CA THR A 741 11.02 -20.03 -5.46
C THR A 741 10.40 -19.19 -4.33
N VAL A 742 10.14 -17.90 -4.59
CA VAL A 742 9.56 -17.02 -3.58
C VAL A 742 8.54 -16.08 -4.17
N SER A 743 7.51 -15.80 -3.38
CA SER A 743 6.53 -14.74 -3.60
C SER A 743 6.39 -13.89 -2.34
N VAL A 744 6.36 -12.59 -2.50
CA VAL A 744 6.14 -11.61 -1.43
C VAL A 744 4.97 -10.73 -1.83
N LEU A 745 4.00 -10.56 -0.94
CA LEU A 745 2.87 -9.66 -1.12
C LEU A 745 2.75 -8.72 0.07
N ASP A 746 2.82 -7.43 -0.20
CA ASP A 746 2.77 -6.39 0.79
C ASP A 746 1.38 -5.74 0.86
N PHE A 747 0.82 -5.64 2.07
CA PHE A 747 -0.44 -4.96 2.36
C PHE A 747 -0.16 -3.67 3.12
N THR A 748 -0.14 -2.57 2.40
CA THR A 748 0.09 -1.25 3.01
C THR A 748 -1.19 -0.45 3.22
N GLY A 749 -2.15 -0.56 2.32
CA GLY A 749 -3.40 0.18 2.33
C GLY A 749 -3.20 1.69 2.54
N LEU A 750 -4.15 2.32 3.19
CA LEU A 750 -4.01 3.67 3.75
C LEU A 750 -3.06 3.73 4.95
N SER A 751 -2.54 2.57 5.36
CA SER A 751 -1.83 2.33 6.62
C SER A 751 -0.34 2.70 6.60
N GLN A 752 0.19 3.27 5.52
CA GLN A 752 1.54 3.87 5.54
C GLN A 752 1.73 4.92 6.65
N LYS A 753 0.62 5.34 7.27
CA LYS A 753 0.56 6.33 8.35
C LYS A 753 0.02 5.68 9.62
N ASN A 754 0.90 4.98 10.36
CA ASN A 754 0.64 4.39 11.68
C ASN A 754 -0.48 3.34 11.77
N GLY A 755 -1.05 2.92 10.64
CA GLY A 755 -2.03 1.84 10.60
C GLY A 755 -1.39 0.46 10.49
N SER A 756 -2.23 -0.57 10.40
CA SER A 756 -1.79 -1.96 10.24
C SER A 756 -1.15 -2.19 8.87
N VAL A 757 0.02 -2.81 8.86
CA VAL A 757 0.75 -3.24 7.65
C VAL A 757 1.13 -4.71 7.82
N ALA A 758 1.00 -5.48 6.75
CA ALA A 758 1.42 -6.87 6.73
C ALA A 758 2.24 -7.17 5.46
N SER A 759 3.16 -8.13 5.57
CA SER A 759 3.82 -8.72 4.42
C SER A 759 3.66 -10.24 4.49
N GLN A 760 3.23 -10.84 3.40
CA GLN A 760 3.06 -12.29 3.28
C GLN A 760 4.15 -12.83 2.36
N ILE A 761 4.96 -13.74 2.88
CA ILE A 761 6.08 -14.32 2.15
C ILE A 761 5.82 -15.82 2.04
N ARG A 762 5.91 -16.34 0.83
CA ARG A 762 5.78 -17.76 0.53
C ARG A 762 7.07 -18.25 -0.13
N ILE A 763 7.69 -19.29 0.44
CA ILE A 763 8.97 -19.84 -0.01
C ILE A 763 8.77 -21.31 -0.33
N ALA A 764 9.20 -21.75 -1.50
CA ALA A 764 9.11 -23.12 -1.97
C ALA A 764 10.43 -23.62 -2.56
N GLY A 765 10.58 -24.90 -2.76
CA GLY A 765 11.71 -25.47 -3.49
C GLY A 765 11.79 -24.91 -4.92
N SER A 766 12.98 -24.95 -5.51
CA SER A 766 13.24 -24.38 -6.85
C SER A 766 12.37 -24.95 -7.97
N ASP A 767 11.86 -26.15 -7.79
CA ASP A 767 11.02 -26.89 -8.72
C ASP A 767 9.50 -26.83 -8.39
N GLN A 768 9.15 -26.14 -7.30
CA GLN A 768 7.77 -26.04 -6.83
C GLN A 768 7.18 -24.67 -7.17
N PRO A 769 6.08 -24.61 -7.95
CA PRO A 769 5.43 -23.34 -8.25
C PRO A 769 4.65 -22.80 -7.04
N ILE A 770 4.66 -21.49 -6.89
CA ILE A 770 3.79 -20.76 -5.97
C ILE A 770 2.71 -20.08 -6.84
N HIS A 771 1.47 -20.54 -6.70
CA HIS A 771 0.36 -20.01 -7.49
C HIS A 771 -0.26 -18.76 -6.84
N ALA A 772 -1.08 -18.92 -5.80
CA ALA A 772 -1.62 -17.78 -5.09
C ALA A 772 -0.54 -17.06 -4.25
N VAL A 773 -0.51 -15.73 -4.33
CA VAL A 773 0.46 -14.92 -3.57
C VAL A 773 0.03 -14.74 -2.11
N ARG A 774 -1.27 -14.84 -1.81
CA ARG A 774 -1.80 -14.77 -0.44
C ARG A 774 -1.63 -16.10 0.29
N ILE A 775 -1.28 -15.99 1.57
CA ILE A 775 -1.34 -17.13 2.50
C ILE A 775 -2.82 -17.47 2.74
N ALA A 776 -3.19 -18.73 2.56
CA ALA A 776 -4.53 -19.19 2.86
C ALA A 776 -4.80 -19.23 4.38
N ASP A 777 -6.06 -19.28 4.76
CA ASP A 777 -6.47 -19.33 6.15
C ASP A 777 -5.96 -20.60 6.83
N GLY A 778 -5.32 -20.47 8.00
CA GLY A 778 -4.70 -21.55 8.76
C GLY A 778 -3.39 -22.09 8.16
N GLU A 779 -2.75 -21.39 7.22
CA GLU A 779 -1.55 -21.90 6.53
C GLU A 779 -0.25 -21.16 6.87
N ALA A 780 -0.23 -20.20 7.77
CA ALA A 780 0.99 -19.55 8.19
C ALA A 780 1.85 -20.51 9.04
N ASP A 781 3.12 -20.66 8.68
CA ASP A 781 4.11 -21.44 9.41
C ASP A 781 4.83 -20.60 10.46
N LEU A 782 5.10 -19.31 10.13
CA LEU A 782 5.78 -18.38 11.00
C LEU A 782 5.09 -17.03 11.04
N LEU A 783 4.84 -16.52 12.23
CA LEU A 783 4.52 -15.11 12.48
C LEU A 783 5.77 -14.36 12.93
N LEU A 784 6.12 -13.28 12.23
CA LEU A 784 7.02 -12.23 12.72
C LEU A 784 6.16 -11.04 13.14
N GLY A 785 5.76 -11.02 14.40
CA GLY A 785 4.89 -9.99 14.97
C GLY A 785 5.70 -8.79 15.46
N CYS A 786 5.98 -7.82 14.58
CA CYS A 786 6.65 -6.58 14.94
C CYS A 786 5.77 -5.66 15.82
N ASP A 787 4.45 -5.87 15.79
CA ASP A 787 3.45 -5.18 16.61
C ASP A 787 2.35 -6.17 17.03
N ALA A 788 2.07 -6.25 18.32
CA ALA A 788 1.09 -7.20 18.85
C ALA A 788 -0.35 -6.86 18.45
N VAL A 789 -0.71 -5.58 18.32
CA VAL A 789 -2.05 -5.15 17.90
C VAL A 789 -2.34 -5.61 16.47
N VAL A 790 -1.35 -5.51 15.57
CA VAL A 790 -1.51 -5.97 14.20
C VAL A 790 -1.52 -7.49 14.11
N ALA A 791 -0.75 -8.17 14.95
CA ALA A 791 -0.67 -9.64 15.00
C ALA A 791 -2.00 -10.31 15.42
N VAL A 792 -2.88 -9.59 16.12
CA VAL A 792 -4.21 -10.10 16.56
C VAL A 792 -5.37 -9.55 15.74
N THR A 793 -5.11 -8.93 14.60
CA THR A 793 -6.21 -8.53 13.68
C THR A 793 -6.92 -9.76 13.12
N ASN A 794 -8.18 -9.59 12.70
CA ASN A 794 -8.94 -10.68 12.06
C ASN A 794 -8.19 -11.28 10.87
N ASP A 795 -7.57 -10.44 10.04
CA ASP A 795 -6.80 -10.91 8.88
C ASP A 795 -5.59 -11.75 9.28
N ALA A 796 -4.89 -11.39 10.34
CA ALA A 796 -3.75 -12.13 10.85
C ALA A 796 -4.20 -13.46 11.51
N LEU A 797 -5.14 -13.39 12.47
CA LEU A 797 -5.59 -14.57 13.23
C LEU A 797 -6.17 -15.66 12.33
N ARG A 798 -6.86 -15.30 11.25
CA ARG A 798 -7.36 -16.27 10.28
C ARG A 798 -6.26 -17.07 9.58
N LYS A 799 -5.04 -16.55 9.49
CA LYS A 799 -3.90 -17.23 8.87
C LYS A 799 -3.25 -18.26 9.77
N PHE A 800 -3.54 -18.26 11.06
CA PHE A 800 -2.88 -19.05 12.07
C PHE A 800 -3.65 -20.33 12.42
N ALA A 801 -2.91 -21.42 12.60
CA ALA A 801 -3.42 -22.69 13.10
C ALA A 801 -2.50 -23.23 14.22
N PRO A 802 -3.07 -23.71 15.35
CA PRO A 802 -2.29 -24.09 16.54
C PRO A 802 -1.27 -25.21 16.32
N ASP A 803 -1.54 -26.10 15.37
CA ASP A 803 -0.68 -27.26 15.05
C ASP A 803 0.49 -26.90 14.10
N ARG A 804 0.47 -25.69 13.55
CA ARG A 804 1.41 -25.26 12.50
C ARG A 804 2.25 -24.04 12.88
N LEU A 805 1.63 -23.05 13.51
CA LEU A 805 2.23 -21.75 13.77
C LEU A 805 3.45 -21.80 14.69
N ALA A 806 4.54 -21.17 14.28
CA ALA A 806 5.57 -20.66 15.16
C ALA A 806 5.45 -19.13 15.21
N ALA A 807 5.80 -18.49 16.33
CA ALA A 807 5.69 -17.04 16.45
C ALA A 807 6.90 -16.41 17.15
N VAL A 808 7.37 -15.30 16.62
CA VAL A 808 8.30 -14.37 17.29
C VAL A 808 7.58 -13.03 17.39
N LEU A 809 7.27 -12.60 18.61
CA LEU A 809 6.43 -11.42 18.87
C LEU A 809 7.21 -10.36 19.66
N ASN A 810 7.21 -9.14 19.14
CA ASN A 810 7.73 -7.98 19.86
C ASN A 810 6.71 -7.49 20.90
N THR A 811 7.13 -7.38 22.16
CA THR A 811 6.28 -6.96 23.27
C THR A 811 6.39 -5.47 23.61
N GLU A 812 6.82 -4.62 22.69
CA GLU A 812 6.71 -3.18 22.89
C GLU A 812 5.26 -2.74 22.73
N GLU A 813 4.69 -2.15 23.79
CA GLU A 813 3.33 -1.61 23.78
C GLU A 813 3.33 -0.24 23.10
N THR A 814 2.91 -0.21 21.81
CA THR A 814 2.75 1.04 21.07
C THR A 814 1.27 1.43 21.09
N PRO A 815 0.90 2.59 21.66
CA PRO A 815 -0.50 3.04 21.71
C PRO A 815 -1.13 3.18 20.32
N THR A 816 -2.45 3.02 20.24
CA THR A 816 -3.24 3.32 19.05
C THR A 816 -3.63 4.79 19.00
N SER A 817 -4.22 5.22 17.89
CA SER A 817 -4.74 6.58 17.74
C SER A 817 -5.87 6.92 18.72
N ASP A 818 -6.57 5.92 19.22
CA ASP A 818 -7.69 6.12 20.14
C ASP A 818 -7.24 6.83 21.43
N PHE A 819 -5.98 6.59 21.85
CA PHE A 819 -5.38 7.26 23.01
C PHE A 819 -5.23 8.79 22.86
N VAL A 820 -5.27 9.32 21.65
CA VAL A 820 -5.17 10.78 21.43
C VAL A 820 -6.47 11.47 21.86
N GLY A 821 -7.63 10.89 21.55
CA GLY A 821 -8.94 11.41 21.92
C GLY A 821 -9.41 10.95 23.31
N ASP A 822 -9.12 9.71 23.67
CA ASP A 822 -9.49 9.13 24.96
C ASP A 822 -8.24 8.87 25.82
N ARG A 823 -8.06 9.72 26.84
CA ARG A 823 -6.91 9.65 27.76
C ARG A 823 -6.86 8.37 28.59
N ASP A 824 -7.99 7.73 28.80
CA ASP A 824 -8.14 6.53 29.63
C ASP A 824 -8.14 5.26 28.78
N SER A 825 -8.04 5.41 27.44
CA SER A 825 -7.90 4.28 26.52
C SER A 825 -6.68 3.43 26.85
N SER A 826 -6.92 2.14 27.02
CA SER A 826 -5.88 1.13 27.30
C SER A 826 -6.03 -0.05 26.36
N LEU A 827 -4.93 -0.67 26.01
CA LEU A 827 -4.93 -1.90 25.23
C LEU A 827 -4.95 -3.10 26.18
N PRO A 828 -5.74 -4.14 25.91
CA PRO A 828 -5.62 -5.43 26.59
C PRO A 828 -4.36 -6.15 26.10
N PHE A 829 -3.19 -5.51 26.30
CA PHE A 829 -1.94 -5.87 25.63
C PHE A 829 -1.47 -7.27 26.00
N GLN A 830 -1.54 -7.65 27.30
CA GLN A 830 -1.15 -8.97 27.73
C GLN A 830 -2.05 -10.06 27.13
N GLU A 831 -3.36 -9.81 27.06
CA GLU A 831 -4.31 -10.73 26.43
C GLU A 831 -4.02 -10.92 24.93
N MET A 832 -3.57 -9.86 24.24
CA MET A 832 -3.13 -9.95 22.85
C MET A 832 -1.88 -10.82 22.69
N VAL A 833 -0.90 -10.64 23.57
CA VAL A 833 0.32 -11.48 23.58
C VAL A 833 -0.06 -12.93 23.87
N ASP A 834 -0.89 -13.17 24.88
CA ASP A 834 -1.31 -14.51 25.30
C ASP A 834 -2.11 -15.23 24.20
N ALA A 835 -2.94 -14.50 23.45
CA ALA A 835 -3.68 -15.05 22.32
C ALA A 835 -2.73 -15.60 21.24
N VAL A 836 -1.67 -14.84 20.88
CA VAL A 836 -0.66 -15.31 19.90
C VAL A 836 0.15 -16.47 20.46
N MET A 837 0.60 -16.37 21.72
CA MET A 837 1.43 -17.41 22.34
C MET A 837 0.65 -18.71 22.53
N SER A 838 -0.63 -18.64 22.85
CA SER A 838 -1.50 -19.83 22.93
C SER A 838 -1.62 -20.57 21.60
N LEU A 839 -1.68 -19.82 20.48
CA LEU A 839 -1.71 -20.43 19.14
C LEU A 839 -0.36 -21.04 18.74
N ALA A 840 0.74 -20.43 19.14
CA ALA A 840 2.08 -20.91 18.80
C ALA A 840 2.59 -22.01 19.73
N GLY A 841 2.03 -22.17 20.94
CA GLY A 841 2.43 -23.16 21.91
C GLY A 841 3.93 -23.08 22.23
N ASP A 842 4.61 -24.23 22.25
CA ASP A 842 6.06 -24.33 22.55
C ASP A 842 6.96 -23.63 21.51
N LYS A 843 6.40 -23.21 20.36
CA LYS A 843 7.11 -22.47 19.31
C LYS A 843 6.84 -20.95 19.37
N GLY A 844 6.24 -20.49 20.45
CA GLY A 844 5.98 -19.07 20.72
C GLY A 844 7.10 -18.41 21.49
N PHE A 845 7.60 -17.28 20.99
CA PHE A 845 8.65 -16.49 21.61
C PHE A 845 8.22 -15.02 21.64
N ALA A 846 8.13 -14.45 22.85
CA ALA A 846 7.75 -13.06 23.05
C ALA A 846 8.83 -12.32 23.84
N PHE A 847 9.31 -11.19 23.34
CA PHE A 847 10.30 -10.35 24.01
C PHE A 847 10.29 -8.92 23.44
N ASN A 848 10.80 -7.96 24.20
CA ASN A 848 10.84 -6.57 23.76
C ASN A 848 12.06 -6.30 22.86
N ALA A 849 11.90 -6.56 21.57
CA ALA A 849 12.94 -6.36 20.56
C ALA A 849 13.26 -4.88 20.36
N THR A 850 12.26 -4.00 20.50
CA THR A 850 12.41 -2.55 20.34
C THR A 850 13.33 -1.96 21.38
N ARG A 851 13.13 -2.26 22.66
CA ARG A 851 14.02 -1.77 23.74
C ARG A 851 15.45 -2.28 23.61
N ILE A 852 15.62 -3.53 23.22
CA ILE A 852 16.95 -4.10 22.95
C ILE A 852 17.62 -3.32 21.79
N ALA A 853 16.91 -3.08 20.70
CA ALA A 853 17.43 -2.35 19.56
C ALA A 853 17.79 -0.88 19.92
N GLU A 854 16.94 -0.19 20.66
CA GLU A 854 17.21 1.18 21.12
C GLU A 854 18.44 1.24 22.06
N ALA A 855 18.55 0.31 22.97
CA ALA A 855 19.68 0.27 23.91
C ALA A 855 21.03 -0.04 23.23
N ILE A 856 21.05 -0.91 22.22
CA ILE A 856 22.27 -1.35 21.54
C ILE A 856 22.61 -0.44 20.34
N PHE A 857 21.63 -0.02 19.56
CA PHE A 857 21.84 0.70 18.30
C PHE A 857 21.40 2.17 18.36
N GLY A 858 20.57 2.55 19.35
CA GLY A 858 19.95 3.88 19.39
C GLY A 858 18.89 4.11 18.31
N ASP A 859 18.37 3.04 17.71
CA ASP A 859 17.36 3.09 16.63
C ASP A 859 16.41 1.89 16.76
N ASN A 860 15.11 2.15 16.84
CA ASN A 860 14.08 1.14 16.94
C ASN A 860 13.88 0.33 15.64
N LEU A 861 14.26 0.87 14.47
CA LEU A 861 14.16 0.18 13.19
C LEU A 861 15.01 -1.09 13.13
N ALA A 862 16.08 -1.18 13.93
CA ALA A 862 16.92 -2.38 14.03
C ALA A 862 16.18 -3.58 14.68
N ALA A 863 15.06 -3.34 15.37
CA ALA A 863 14.27 -4.38 16.04
C ALA A 863 13.78 -5.46 15.05
N ASN A 864 13.36 -5.07 13.85
CA ASN A 864 12.85 -6.02 12.88
C ASN A 864 13.93 -7.00 12.40
N THR A 865 15.13 -6.49 12.10
CA THR A 865 16.26 -7.35 11.69
C THR A 865 16.77 -8.19 12.84
N LEU A 866 16.70 -7.69 14.08
CA LEU A 866 17.00 -8.47 15.28
C LEU A 866 16.00 -9.63 15.42
N MET A 867 14.71 -9.42 15.19
CA MET A 867 13.70 -10.49 15.20
C MET A 867 13.94 -11.53 14.11
N ILE A 868 14.38 -11.12 12.91
CA ILE A 868 14.80 -12.07 11.86
C ILE A 868 15.94 -12.93 12.36
N GLY A 869 16.95 -12.34 12.99
CA GLY A 869 18.10 -13.07 13.56
C GLY A 869 17.68 -14.05 14.65
N PHE A 870 16.75 -13.66 15.51
CA PHE A 870 16.17 -14.51 16.55
C PHE A 870 15.43 -15.72 15.93
N ALA A 871 14.51 -15.45 14.99
CA ALA A 871 13.75 -16.49 14.31
C ALA A 871 14.67 -17.46 13.56
N TRP A 872 15.69 -16.93 12.87
CA TRP A 872 16.68 -17.76 12.19
C TRP A 872 17.44 -18.69 13.13
N GLN A 873 17.94 -18.16 14.25
CA GLN A 873 18.71 -18.96 15.23
C GLN A 873 17.85 -20.02 15.93
N LYS A 874 16.54 -19.80 16.06
CA LYS A 874 15.58 -20.80 16.54
C LYS A 874 15.24 -21.88 15.49
N GLY A 875 15.83 -21.81 14.29
CA GLY A 875 15.54 -22.75 13.20
C GLY A 875 14.15 -22.58 12.59
N LEU A 876 13.58 -21.37 12.64
CA LEU A 876 12.24 -21.06 12.15
C LEU A 876 12.22 -20.49 10.72
N LEU A 877 13.37 -20.29 10.10
CA LEU A 877 13.48 -19.75 8.74
C LEU A 877 14.22 -20.74 7.83
N PRO A 878 13.66 -21.07 6.64
CA PRO A 878 14.26 -22.01 5.68
C PRO A 878 15.32 -21.33 4.78
N LEU A 879 16.16 -20.47 5.35
CA LEU A 879 17.12 -19.63 4.62
C LEU A 879 18.52 -19.79 5.21
N SER A 880 19.55 -19.65 4.36
CA SER A 880 20.94 -19.63 4.84
C SER A 880 21.30 -18.23 5.40
N ALA A 881 22.22 -18.20 6.37
CA ALA A 881 22.76 -16.94 6.89
C ALA A 881 23.45 -16.12 5.80
N ALA A 882 24.16 -16.81 4.89
CA ALA A 882 24.83 -16.18 3.76
C ALA A 882 23.87 -15.46 2.81
N ALA A 883 22.70 -16.05 2.54
CA ALA A 883 21.66 -15.44 1.73
C ALA A 883 21.04 -14.21 2.40
N ILE A 884 20.81 -14.27 3.72
CA ILE A 884 20.32 -13.12 4.50
C ILE A 884 21.35 -11.98 4.48
N ASP A 885 22.62 -12.26 4.68
CA ASP A 885 23.70 -11.27 4.60
C ASP A 885 23.76 -10.64 3.18
N ALA A 886 23.67 -11.45 2.14
CA ALA A 886 23.64 -10.98 0.74
C ALA A 886 22.42 -10.10 0.45
N ALA A 887 21.26 -10.45 1.00
CA ALA A 887 20.03 -9.65 0.86
C ALA A 887 20.15 -8.29 1.57
N ILE A 888 20.76 -8.24 2.76
CA ILE A 888 21.05 -6.99 3.48
C ILE A 888 22.00 -6.10 2.66
N GLU A 889 23.06 -6.69 2.08
CA GLU A 889 23.99 -5.96 1.19
C GLU A 889 23.28 -5.42 -0.06
N ALA A 890 22.48 -6.25 -0.71
CA ALA A 890 21.73 -5.86 -1.90
C ALA A 890 20.70 -4.74 -1.63
N ASN A 891 20.11 -4.71 -0.44
CA ASN A 891 19.22 -3.62 -0.03
C ASN A 891 19.94 -2.28 0.15
N GLY A 892 21.23 -2.28 0.51
CA GLY A 892 22.09 -1.10 0.57
C GLY A 892 21.77 -0.07 1.65
N ILE A 893 20.77 -0.31 2.51
CA ILE A 893 20.33 0.63 3.56
C ILE A 893 20.88 0.16 4.91
N ALA A 894 21.68 1.00 5.57
CA ALA A 894 22.23 0.75 6.90
C ALA A 894 22.83 -0.68 7.04
N VAL A 895 23.61 -1.11 6.05
CA VAL A 895 24.08 -2.50 5.90
C VAL A 895 24.75 -3.01 7.17
N ASP A 896 25.73 -2.30 7.71
CA ASP A 896 26.47 -2.72 8.91
C ASP A 896 25.53 -2.84 10.14
N LEU A 897 24.61 -1.90 10.31
CA LEU A 897 23.65 -1.93 11.40
C LEU A 897 22.74 -3.15 11.28
N ASN A 898 22.21 -3.42 10.10
CA ASN A 898 21.32 -4.57 9.89
C ASN A 898 22.03 -5.91 10.06
N LYS A 899 23.28 -6.05 9.60
CA LYS A 899 24.09 -7.26 9.84
C LYS A 899 24.36 -7.47 11.33
N ARG A 900 24.68 -6.41 12.05
CA ARG A 900 24.88 -6.47 13.50
C ARG A 900 23.56 -6.80 14.22
N ALA A 901 22.45 -6.18 13.86
CA ALA A 901 21.14 -6.47 14.43
C ALA A 901 20.74 -7.93 14.23
N PHE A 902 20.97 -8.49 13.05
CA PHE A 902 20.78 -9.93 12.80
C PHE A 902 21.60 -10.82 13.77
N ARG A 903 22.89 -10.51 13.96
CA ARG A 903 23.76 -11.27 14.88
C ARG A 903 23.36 -11.11 16.34
N TRP A 904 22.94 -9.92 16.77
CA TRP A 904 22.38 -9.70 18.11
C TRP A 904 21.07 -10.48 18.33
N GLY A 905 20.24 -10.60 17.31
CA GLY A 905 19.06 -11.45 17.33
C GLY A 905 19.41 -12.92 17.50
N ARG A 906 20.43 -13.41 16.81
CA ARG A 906 20.98 -14.76 17.01
C ARG A 906 21.42 -14.98 18.45
N LEU A 907 22.17 -14.05 19.01
CA LEU A 907 22.62 -14.12 20.42
C LEU A 907 21.44 -14.12 21.41
N ALA A 908 20.42 -13.26 21.15
CA ALA A 908 19.20 -13.20 21.97
C ALA A 908 18.43 -14.53 21.97
N ALA A 909 18.41 -15.24 20.84
CA ALA A 909 17.77 -16.55 20.73
C ALA A 909 18.51 -17.63 21.52
N VAL A 910 19.84 -17.50 21.70
CA VAL A 910 20.64 -18.41 22.54
C VAL A 910 20.47 -18.06 24.01
N ASN A 911 20.61 -16.79 24.38
CA ASN A 911 20.52 -16.32 25.76
C ASN A 911 19.90 -14.91 25.83
N LEU A 912 18.58 -14.83 25.94
CA LEU A 912 17.85 -13.56 25.98
C LEU A 912 18.21 -12.74 27.24
N GLN A 913 18.33 -13.36 28.38
CA GLN A 913 18.64 -12.69 29.65
C GLN A 913 20.01 -12.01 29.59
N GLU A 914 21.01 -12.66 29.01
CA GLU A 914 22.32 -12.05 28.77
C GLU A 914 22.23 -10.81 27.90
N VAL A 915 21.49 -10.88 26.80
CA VAL A 915 21.31 -9.73 25.87
C VAL A 915 20.58 -8.58 26.58
N GLN A 916 19.56 -8.87 27.36
CA GLN A 916 18.85 -7.86 28.16
C GLN A 916 19.80 -7.21 29.21
N ALA A 917 20.62 -7.99 29.90
CA ALA A 917 21.60 -7.46 30.85
C ALA A 917 22.67 -6.60 30.16
N LEU A 918 23.17 -7.02 28.98
CA LEU A 918 24.13 -6.24 28.17
C LEU A 918 23.51 -4.93 27.63
N ALA A 919 22.23 -4.94 27.32
CA ALA A 919 21.43 -3.77 26.94
C ALA A 919 21.11 -2.85 28.14
N GLY A 920 21.42 -3.24 29.37
CA GLY A 920 21.09 -2.51 30.59
C GLY A 920 19.62 -2.60 30.99
N LEU A 921 18.90 -3.57 30.43
CA LEU A 921 17.49 -3.86 30.71
C LEU A 921 17.41 -4.92 31.79
N THR A 922 17.70 -4.57 33.04
CA THR A 922 17.57 -5.45 34.18
C THR A 922 16.18 -5.35 34.81
N GLU A 923 15.75 -6.37 35.54
CA GLU A 923 14.40 -6.52 36.12
C GLU A 923 13.73 -5.29 36.77
N PRO A 924 14.46 -4.27 37.34
CA PRO A 924 13.78 -3.08 37.86
C PRO A 924 13.11 -2.22 36.80
N ASP A 925 13.55 -2.31 35.53
CA ASP A 925 12.92 -1.59 34.41
C ASP A 925 11.77 -2.37 33.78
N LEU A 926 11.63 -3.65 34.13
CA LEU A 926 10.58 -4.55 33.65
C LEU A 926 9.54 -4.87 34.72
N ALA A 927 9.81 -4.54 35.97
CA ALA A 927 8.84 -4.71 37.02
C ALA A 927 7.66 -3.77 36.80
N GLU A 928 6.50 -4.34 36.60
CA GLU A 928 5.24 -3.58 36.70
C GLU A 928 5.24 -2.81 38.01
N ALA A 929 4.81 -1.56 37.98
CA ALA A 929 4.58 -0.80 39.20
C ALA A 929 3.72 -1.65 40.16
N PRO A 930 4.05 -1.71 41.45
CA PRO A 930 3.28 -2.52 42.38
C PRO A 930 1.79 -2.23 42.23
N THR A 931 1.00 -3.25 41.99
CA THR A 931 -0.45 -3.13 41.74
C THR A 931 -1.22 -2.56 42.95
N ASP A 932 -0.59 -2.44 44.10
CA ASP A 932 -1.20 -2.00 45.36
C ASP A 932 -1.03 -0.50 45.66
N GLY A 933 -0.36 0.27 44.79
CA GLY A 933 -0.39 1.75 44.86
C GLY A 933 0.02 2.47 46.15
N VAL A 934 0.43 1.73 47.17
CA VAL A 934 0.81 2.30 48.47
C VAL A 934 2.33 2.35 48.62
N ARG A 935 2.89 3.55 48.41
CA ARG A 935 4.27 3.84 48.72
C ARG A 935 4.48 3.79 50.25
N THR A 936 5.61 3.25 50.66
CA THR A 936 6.00 3.33 52.04
C THR A 936 6.44 4.73 52.41
N ILE A 937 6.34 5.09 53.68
CA ILE A 937 6.80 6.37 54.23
C ILE A 937 8.26 6.61 53.85
N GLU A 938 9.11 5.56 53.86
CA GLU A 938 10.50 5.69 53.48
C GLU A 938 10.74 5.94 51.99
N GLN A 939 9.90 5.43 51.10
CA GLN A 939 9.97 5.77 49.66
C GLN A 939 9.65 7.23 49.43
N TYR A 940 8.63 7.78 50.11
CA TYR A 940 8.33 9.22 50.05
C TYR A 940 9.43 10.06 50.66
N ALA A 941 9.99 9.62 51.80
CA ALA A 941 11.08 10.32 52.45
C ALA A 941 12.33 10.37 51.55
N ALA A 942 12.68 9.27 50.88
CA ALA A 942 13.80 9.23 49.95
C ALA A 942 13.57 10.14 48.72
N GLU A 943 12.34 10.33 48.27
CA GLU A 943 12.01 11.28 47.23
C GLU A 943 12.16 12.74 47.68
N LEU A 944 11.70 13.04 48.89
CA LEU A 944 11.84 14.39 49.47
C LEU A 944 13.30 14.75 49.78
N GLU A 945 14.13 13.75 50.10
CA GLU A 945 15.60 13.96 50.22
C GLU A 945 16.21 14.31 48.85
N ARG A 946 15.80 13.67 47.76
CA ARG A 946 16.22 14.02 46.40
C ARG A 946 15.63 15.34 45.89
N TYR A 947 14.41 15.69 46.35
CA TYR A 947 13.76 16.94 45.99
C TYR A 947 14.49 18.16 46.62
N GLN A 948 14.84 18.09 47.90
CA GLN A 948 15.48 19.17 48.59
C GLN A 948 16.70 18.69 49.39
N ASP A 949 16.49 18.05 50.55
CA ASP A 949 17.56 17.55 51.40
C ASP A 949 17.02 16.56 52.47
N ASN A 950 17.95 15.96 53.25
CA ASN A 950 17.60 15.05 54.32
C ASN A 950 16.83 15.74 55.48
N THR A 951 17.02 17.06 55.67
CA THR A 951 16.27 17.79 56.69
C THR A 951 14.79 17.88 56.33
N TYR A 952 14.48 18.09 55.02
CA TYR A 952 13.10 18.10 54.54
C TYR A 952 12.44 16.71 54.61
N ALA A 953 13.12 15.66 54.21
CA ALA A 953 12.68 14.29 54.42
C ALA A 953 12.47 13.96 55.92
N GLY A 954 13.32 14.43 56.79
CA GLY A 954 13.17 14.27 58.25
C GLY A 954 11.91 14.96 58.78
N ARG A 955 11.52 16.13 58.24
CA ARG A 955 10.25 16.78 58.63
C ARG A 955 9.05 15.92 58.25
N PHE A 956 9.06 15.33 57.07
CA PHE A 956 8.02 14.40 56.65
C PHE A 956 7.93 13.16 57.51
N ARG A 957 9.08 12.50 57.80
CA ARG A 957 9.13 11.33 58.72
C ARG A 957 8.51 11.62 60.08
N ARG A 958 8.82 12.81 60.65
CA ARG A 958 8.24 13.24 61.91
C ARG A 958 6.74 13.46 61.85
N LEU A 959 6.26 14.07 60.74
CA LEU A 959 4.84 14.30 60.52
C LEU A 959 4.09 12.96 60.46
N MET A 960 4.62 12.01 59.69
CA MET A 960 4.04 10.68 59.53
C MET A 960 4.06 9.87 60.82
N ALA A 961 5.12 10.00 61.63
CA ALA A 961 5.19 9.39 62.96
C ALA A 961 4.11 9.97 63.88
N THR A 962 3.90 11.26 63.85
CA THR A 962 2.84 11.94 64.62
C THR A 962 1.45 11.50 64.18
N ALA A 963 1.21 11.40 62.86
CA ALA A 963 -0.05 10.89 62.31
C ALA A 963 -0.30 9.42 62.74
N ALA A 964 0.70 8.57 62.58
CA ALA A 964 0.60 7.16 63.00
C ALA A 964 0.30 7.01 64.50
N ALA A 965 0.93 7.84 65.37
CA ALA A 965 0.63 7.84 66.80
C ALA A 965 -0.80 8.29 67.11
N ALA A 966 -1.34 9.25 66.36
CA ALA A 966 -2.70 9.74 66.50
C ALA A 966 -3.78 8.74 66.01
N THR A 967 -3.43 7.90 65.03
CA THR A 967 -4.37 6.92 64.46
C THR A 967 -4.30 5.56 65.15
N ALA A 968 -3.22 5.22 65.85
CA ALA A 968 -3.03 3.98 66.54
C ALA A 968 -4.20 3.55 67.50
N PRO A 969 -4.87 4.50 68.18
CA PRO A 969 -6.05 4.15 68.98
C PRO A 969 -7.29 3.74 68.19
N HIS A 970 -7.35 4.03 66.89
CA HIS A 970 -8.54 3.84 66.08
C HIS A 970 -8.44 2.66 65.10
N GLY A 971 -7.37 1.85 65.22
CA GLY A 971 -7.12 0.72 64.31
C GLY A 971 -6.53 1.18 62.98
N GLU A 972 -5.64 0.37 62.40
CA GLU A 972 -5.12 0.59 61.07
C GLU A 972 -6.24 0.54 60.03
N LYS A 973 -6.39 1.61 59.34
CA LYS A 973 -7.10 1.64 58.04
C LYS A 973 -6.15 2.02 56.93
#